data_cf37495d720c3f9dd123f18b039e1276
#
_entry.id   cf37495d720c3f9dd123f18b039e1276
#
_cell.length_a   1.000
_cell.length_b   1.000
_cell.length_c   1.000
_cell.angle_alpha   90.00
_cell.angle_beta   90.00
_cell.angle_gamma   90.00
#
_symmetry.space_group_name_H-M   'P 1'
#
loop_
_entity.id
_entity.type
_entity.pdbx_description
1 polymer ?
#
loop_
_entity_poly.entity_id
_entity_poly.type
_entity_poly.pdbx_seq_one_letter_code
_entity_poly.pdbx_strand_id
1 'polypeptide(L)'
;MAKDIARIIGANSSHNGYMEGNGYQVTWTFGHLCTLKEPDDYTPMWKRWSLAALPMIPTRFGIKLIEDEGIKKQFSVIEKLMRKADGIINCGDAGQEGELIQRWVMQKAQAKCPVKRLWISSMTDEAIKEGFHNLKDQAEYQPLYMAGMSRAIGDWILGMNATRLYTLKYGQNKQVLSIGRVQTPTLALIVNRQKEIDQFKPEPYWVLSTIYRDTLFTATKGKFTSKEEGEKSFATIEGKPFTVTSVTKKKGTEAPPHLFDLTSLQVECNKKFSYSAEMTLNLIQGLYEKKLTTYPRVDTQYLSDDIYPKCPVTLRGLRGYEALTQPLLSKPLPKSKKVFDTSKVTDHHAIIPTGVPATGLTDLERNVYDLIAKRFIAVFYPDCKFSTTTVLGKVEDVEFKVTGKEILSPGWRTIYSKEETVQENDEKKTDEERTLPTFTQGETGPHQPTLTEKYTTPPKYYTEATLLRAMETAGKFVDNDELRAALKENGIGRPSSRAGIIETLFKRHYIRRERKNLLATPTGIELIDTIHEELLKSCELTGIWEKKLRDIEHKKYEAGDFINGLKEQINEIVNDVLADNSNRHVAITTDEDLKKKTPRKRNTTPKPTSVKKAKPVQATAKPQTPVASSSQDELVGKPCPLCGKGTIIKGKTAYGCSRWREGCNFRKPFTE
;
A
#
# COMPACT_ATOMS: atom_id res chain seq x y z
N MET A 1 7.95 -10.45 22.15
CA MET A 1 8.95 -9.63 22.87
C MET A 1 8.96 -9.93 24.38
N ALA A 2 7.99 -9.52 25.21
CA ALA A 2 8.06 -9.69 26.68
C ALA A 2 8.35 -11.14 27.13
N LYS A 3 7.66 -12.14 26.56
CA LYS A 3 7.90 -13.56 26.87
C LYS A 3 9.28 -14.04 26.43
N ASP A 4 9.82 -13.51 25.35
CA ASP A 4 11.15 -13.88 24.87
C ASP A 4 12.23 -13.30 25.77
N ILE A 5 12.07 -12.04 26.18
CA ILE A 5 12.93 -11.41 27.19
C ILE A 5 12.84 -12.17 28.50
N ALA A 6 11.63 -12.46 29.00
CA ALA A 6 11.42 -13.17 30.26
C ALA A 6 12.15 -14.51 30.27
N ARG A 7 12.04 -15.30 29.20
CA ARG A 7 12.72 -16.58 29.01
C ARG A 7 14.25 -16.43 29.11
N ILE A 8 14.81 -15.42 28.44
CA ILE A 8 16.26 -15.20 28.36
C ILE A 8 16.85 -14.80 29.70
N ILE A 9 16.15 -13.97 30.48
CA ILE A 9 16.63 -13.50 31.80
C ILE A 9 16.22 -14.42 32.95
N GLY A 10 15.50 -15.53 32.66
CA GLY A 10 15.10 -16.53 33.63
C GLY A 10 13.82 -16.21 34.41
N ALA A 11 13.00 -15.26 33.96
CA ALA A 11 11.71 -14.95 34.55
C ALA A 11 10.61 -15.88 33.99
N ASN A 12 10.57 -17.12 34.45
CA ASN A 12 9.78 -18.19 33.85
C ASN A 12 8.43 -18.47 34.55
N SER A 13 8.19 -17.94 35.75
CA SER A 13 6.91 -18.08 36.46
C SER A 13 5.87 -17.13 35.89
N SER A 14 4.75 -17.69 35.35
CA SER A 14 3.70 -16.90 34.72
C SER A 14 2.65 -16.47 35.73
N HIS A 15 2.36 -15.17 35.73
CA HIS A 15 1.32 -14.54 36.55
C HIS A 15 0.33 -13.79 35.65
N ASN A 16 -0.75 -13.29 36.25
CA ASN A 16 -1.71 -12.48 35.49
C ASN A 16 -1.12 -11.09 35.17
N GLY A 17 -0.74 -10.86 33.91
CA GLY A 17 -0.20 -9.60 33.42
C GLY A 17 1.32 -9.43 33.58
N TYR A 18 2.06 -10.42 34.09
CA TYR A 18 3.51 -10.40 34.16
C TYR A 18 4.14 -11.80 34.29
N MET A 19 5.44 -11.88 34.12
CA MET A 19 6.25 -13.08 34.36
C MET A 19 7.32 -12.74 35.42
N GLU A 20 7.73 -13.69 36.28
CA GLU A 20 8.65 -13.47 37.37
C GLU A 20 9.70 -14.56 37.47
N GLY A 21 10.87 -14.21 37.93
CA GLY A 21 11.98 -15.13 38.21
C GLY A 21 13.33 -14.45 38.14
N ASN A 22 14.33 -15.04 38.74
CA ASN A 22 15.71 -14.55 38.76
C ASN A 22 15.85 -13.06 39.16
N GLY A 23 15.02 -12.60 40.08
CA GLY A 23 15.01 -11.19 40.50
C GLY A 23 14.34 -10.21 39.56
N TYR A 24 13.74 -10.67 38.48
CA TYR A 24 13.06 -9.86 37.50
C TYR A 24 11.55 -10.10 37.51
N GLN A 25 10.80 -9.03 37.23
CA GLN A 25 9.39 -9.04 36.93
C GLN A 25 9.19 -8.43 35.54
N VAL A 26 8.78 -9.23 34.56
CA VAL A 26 8.60 -8.80 33.16
C VAL A 26 7.12 -8.60 32.90
N THR A 27 6.71 -7.36 32.69
CA THR A 27 5.35 -7.00 32.29
C THR A 27 5.35 -6.40 30.89
N TRP A 28 4.19 -6.10 30.33
CA TRP A 28 4.07 -5.65 28.95
C TRP A 28 2.91 -4.68 28.74
N THR A 29 3.01 -3.91 27.67
CA THR A 29 1.89 -3.18 27.07
C THR A 29 1.47 -3.89 25.78
N PHE A 30 0.24 -3.67 25.34
CA PHE A 30 -0.28 -4.15 24.04
C PHE A 30 -0.62 -2.94 23.14
N GLY A 31 0.38 -2.12 22.86
CA GLY A 31 0.29 -0.81 22.25
C GLY A 31 0.16 0.29 23.29
N HIS A 32 -0.46 1.39 22.95
CA HIS A 32 -0.71 2.49 23.89
C HIS A 32 -1.70 2.08 24.99
N LEU A 33 -1.30 2.23 26.24
CA LEU A 33 -2.20 2.21 27.40
C LEU A 33 -2.66 3.61 27.80
N CYS A 34 -1.86 4.63 27.44
CA CYS A 34 -2.14 6.04 27.69
C CYS A 34 -2.35 6.80 26.39
N THR A 35 -3.14 7.87 26.45
CA THR A 35 -3.34 8.85 25.39
C THR A 35 -3.25 10.26 25.96
N LEU A 36 -3.14 11.28 25.11
CA LEU A 36 -3.33 12.66 25.56
C LEU A 36 -4.76 12.85 26.05
N LYS A 37 -4.93 13.75 27.00
CA LYS A 37 -6.25 14.14 27.50
C LYS A 37 -7.12 14.72 26.39
N GLU A 38 -8.41 14.41 26.43
CA GLU A 38 -9.41 15.02 25.53
C GLU A 38 -9.70 16.48 25.94
N PRO A 39 -10.28 17.29 25.05
CA PRO A 39 -10.58 18.69 25.36
C PRO A 39 -11.35 18.92 26.66
N ASP A 40 -12.34 18.10 26.96
CA ASP A 40 -13.16 18.19 28.16
C ASP A 40 -12.46 17.72 29.45
N ASP A 41 -11.35 16.99 29.35
CA ASP A 41 -10.49 16.69 30.50
C ASP A 41 -9.71 17.94 31.01
N TYR A 42 -9.59 18.97 30.18
CA TYR A 42 -8.94 20.23 30.55
C TYR A 42 -9.92 21.26 31.11
N THR A 43 -11.07 21.42 30.45
CA THR A 43 -12.13 22.33 30.88
C THR A 43 -13.51 21.88 30.37
N PRO A 44 -14.55 21.92 31.20
CA PRO A 44 -15.92 21.59 30.76
C PRO A 44 -16.41 22.46 29.57
N MET A 45 -15.86 23.66 29.40
CA MET A 45 -16.20 24.54 28.26
C MET A 45 -15.88 23.90 26.91
N TRP A 46 -14.86 23.08 26.83
CA TRP A 46 -14.46 22.39 25.59
C TRP A 46 -15.23 21.11 25.32
N LYS A 47 -16.15 20.71 26.20
CA LYS A 47 -17.04 19.57 25.97
C LYS A 47 -18.02 19.85 24.83
N ARG A 48 -18.64 21.02 24.85
CA ARG A 48 -19.55 21.47 23.77
C ARG A 48 -18.74 22.11 22.64
N TRP A 49 -18.96 21.65 21.43
CA TRP A 49 -18.33 22.25 20.26
C TRP A 49 -18.90 23.65 20.01
N SER A 50 -18.04 24.66 19.98
CA SER A 50 -18.38 26.07 19.76
C SER A 50 -17.22 26.76 19.07
N LEU A 51 -17.52 27.60 18.08
CA LEU A 51 -16.52 28.45 17.41
C LEU A 51 -15.84 29.42 18.39
N ALA A 52 -16.57 29.91 19.38
CA ALA A 52 -16.03 30.83 20.40
C ALA A 52 -15.02 30.16 21.34
N ALA A 53 -14.94 28.82 21.37
CA ALA A 53 -14.00 28.11 22.19
C ALA A 53 -12.70 27.74 21.44
N LEU A 54 -12.56 28.16 20.19
CA LEU A 54 -11.38 27.89 19.36
C LEU A 54 -10.45 29.09 19.32
N PRO A 55 -9.13 28.87 19.26
CA PRO A 55 -8.48 27.56 19.33
C PRO A 55 -8.41 27.01 20.76
N MET A 56 -8.53 25.69 20.88
CA MET A 56 -8.31 24.95 22.13
C MET A 56 -6.82 24.66 22.28
N ILE A 57 -6.15 25.39 23.16
CA ILE A 57 -4.72 25.24 23.43
C ILE A 57 -4.53 25.07 24.93
N PRO A 58 -4.31 23.84 25.44
CA PRO A 58 -4.01 23.62 26.84
C PRO A 58 -2.71 24.32 27.25
N THR A 59 -2.66 24.89 28.45
CA THR A 59 -1.43 25.47 29.01
C THR A 59 -0.36 24.40 29.25
N ARG A 60 -0.79 23.18 29.58
CA ARG A 60 0.05 22.01 29.74
C ARG A 60 -0.68 20.77 29.25
N PHE A 61 -0.05 20.00 28.36
CA PHE A 61 -0.61 18.74 27.89
C PHE A 61 -0.47 17.67 28.97
N GLY A 62 -1.54 16.93 29.21
CA GLY A 62 -1.61 15.81 30.15
C GLY A 62 -1.95 14.52 29.44
N ILE A 63 -1.71 13.41 30.15
CA ILE A 63 -2.04 12.06 29.69
C ILE A 63 -3.13 11.43 30.55
N LYS A 64 -3.91 10.53 29.94
CA LYS A 64 -4.90 9.69 30.62
C LYS A 64 -4.81 8.26 30.14
N LEU A 65 -5.33 7.30 30.92
CA LEU A 65 -5.53 5.94 30.45
C LEU A 65 -6.62 5.92 29.36
N ILE A 66 -6.43 5.04 28.39
CA ILE A 66 -7.47 4.73 27.42
C ILE A 66 -8.60 4.00 28.12
N GLU A 67 -9.85 4.37 27.81
CA GLU A 67 -11.07 3.84 28.42
C GLU A 67 -11.40 2.42 27.89
N ASP A 68 -10.60 1.45 28.34
CA ASP A 68 -10.76 0.02 28.02
C ASP A 68 -10.46 -0.81 29.27
N GLU A 69 -11.31 -1.79 29.59
CA GLU A 69 -11.19 -2.59 30.79
C GLU A 69 -9.94 -3.48 30.81
N GLY A 70 -9.52 -4.01 29.65
CA GLY A 70 -8.28 -4.77 29.52
C GLY A 70 -7.07 -3.91 29.79
N ILE A 71 -7.06 -2.67 29.27
CA ILE A 71 -6.01 -1.67 29.49
C ILE A 71 -5.95 -1.28 30.97
N LYS A 72 -7.08 -0.96 31.62
CA LYS A 72 -7.14 -0.61 33.03
C LYS A 72 -6.59 -1.74 33.91
N LYS A 73 -6.98 -2.98 33.59
CA LYS A 73 -6.52 -4.18 34.33
C LYS A 73 -5.00 -4.35 34.19
N GLN A 74 -4.46 -4.28 32.99
CA GLN A 74 -3.03 -4.43 32.73
C GLN A 74 -2.24 -3.28 33.35
N PHE A 75 -2.73 -2.04 33.25
CA PHE A 75 -2.08 -0.88 33.88
C PHE A 75 -2.03 -1.04 35.40
N SER A 76 -3.09 -1.53 36.05
CA SER A 76 -3.10 -1.78 37.50
C SER A 76 -2.00 -2.78 37.94
N VAL A 77 -1.72 -3.79 37.11
CA VAL A 77 -0.61 -4.73 37.33
C VAL A 77 0.72 -3.99 37.22
N ILE A 78 0.94 -3.27 36.14
CA ILE A 78 2.18 -2.51 35.89
C ILE A 78 2.45 -1.51 37.01
N GLU A 79 1.44 -0.74 37.39
CA GLU A 79 1.56 0.26 38.49
C GLU A 79 1.99 -0.37 39.81
N LYS A 80 1.39 -1.51 40.20
CA LYS A 80 1.73 -2.25 41.40
C LYS A 80 3.18 -2.76 41.36
N LEU A 81 3.64 -3.25 40.21
CA LEU A 81 5.01 -3.71 40.05
C LEU A 81 6.01 -2.54 40.13
N MET A 82 5.74 -1.44 39.43
CA MET A 82 6.61 -0.26 39.39
C MET A 82 6.75 0.42 40.78
N ARG A 83 5.71 0.37 41.60
CA ARG A 83 5.77 0.90 42.98
C ARG A 83 6.71 0.14 43.92
N LYS A 84 7.01 -1.14 43.57
CA LYS A 84 7.85 -2.03 44.42
C LYS A 84 9.22 -2.27 43.78
N ALA A 85 9.44 -1.83 42.56
CA ALA A 85 10.67 -2.09 41.84
C ALA A 85 11.83 -1.21 42.36
N ASP A 86 13.01 -1.80 42.49
CA ASP A 86 14.25 -1.08 42.78
C ASP A 86 14.79 -0.35 41.53
N GLY A 87 14.44 -0.83 40.33
CA GLY A 87 14.80 -0.24 39.07
C GLY A 87 13.89 -0.74 37.95
N ILE A 88 13.80 0.00 36.86
CA ILE A 88 13.03 -0.35 35.65
C ILE A 88 13.97 -0.50 34.47
N ILE A 89 13.77 -1.54 33.67
CA ILE A 89 14.40 -1.67 32.35
C ILE A 89 13.32 -1.45 31.29
N ASN A 90 13.42 -0.33 30.60
CA ASN A 90 12.54 -0.02 29.49
C ASN A 90 12.94 -0.85 28.27
N CYS A 91 12.12 -1.83 27.91
CA CYS A 91 12.30 -2.74 26.77
C CYS A 91 11.33 -2.43 25.60
N GLY A 92 10.82 -1.20 25.50
CA GLY A 92 10.00 -0.79 24.37
C GLY A 92 10.76 -0.86 23.04
N ASP A 93 10.05 -0.86 21.94
CA ASP A 93 10.64 -0.89 20.61
C ASP A 93 11.66 0.25 20.42
N ALA A 94 12.70 0.02 19.62
CA ALA A 94 13.82 0.94 19.43
C ALA A 94 13.45 2.11 18.50
N GLY A 95 12.49 2.95 18.90
CA GLY A 95 12.00 4.07 18.12
C GLY A 95 11.17 5.06 18.93
N GLN A 96 10.78 6.19 18.29
CA GLN A 96 10.01 7.27 18.93
C GLN A 96 8.72 6.75 19.59
N GLU A 97 8.01 5.84 18.93
CA GLU A 97 6.73 5.30 19.40
C GLU A 97 6.94 4.43 20.65
N GLY A 98 7.95 3.53 20.62
CA GLY A 98 8.29 2.70 21.77
C GLY A 98 8.68 3.52 22.98
N GLU A 99 9.47 4.60 22.80
CA GLU A 99 9.79 5.54 23.86
C GLU A 99 8.53 6.22 24.43
N LEU A 100 7.64 6.70 23.55
CA LEU A 100 6.43 7.40 23.95
C LEU A 100 5.50 6.50 24.77
N ILE A 101 5.22 5.29 24.29
CA ILE A 101 4.35 4.31 24.94
C ILE A 101 4.86 4.02 26.35
N GLN A 102 6.13 3.64 26.48
CA GLN A 102 6.68 3.20 27.76
C GLN A 102 6.81 4.34 28.76
N ARG A 103 7.27 5.51 28.32
CA ARG A 103 7.41 6.67 29.22
C ARG A 103 6.07 7.21 29.71
N TRP A 104 5.04 7.21 28.88
CA TRP A 104 3.70 7.59 29.33
C TRP A 104 3.16 6.64 30.39
N VAL A 105 3.43 5.33 30.25
CA VAL A 105 3.04 4.33 31.26
C VAL A 105 3.80 4.56 32.57
N MET A 106 5.12 4.74 32.51
CA MET A 106 5.95 5.06 33.72
C MET A 106 5.51 6.36 34.38
N GLN A 107 5.25 7.41 33.58
CA GLN A 107 4.75 8.70 34.09
C GLN A 107 3.39 8.54 34.77
N LYS A 108 2.46 7.79 34.15
CA LYS A 108 1.12 7.56 34.69
C LYS A 108 1.16 6.71 35.96
N ALA A 109 2.06 5.72 36.02
CA ALA A 109 2.30 4.90 37.20
C ALA A 109 3.10 5.64 38.31
N GLN A 110 3.59 6.86 38.04
CA GLN A 110 4.42 7.66 38.95
C GLN A 110 5.68 6.91 39.42
N ALA A 111 6.33 6.20 38.49
CA ALA A 111 7.58 5.49 38.78
C ALA A 111 8.66 6.44 39.28
N LYS A 112 9.35 6.06 40.38
CA LYS A 112 10.38 6.89 41.04
C LYS A 112 11.77 6.27 41.01
N CYS A 113 11.87 4.99 40.70
CA CYS A 113 13.13 4.26 40.66
C CYS A 113 13.95 4.60 39.39
N PRO A 114 15.27 4.32 39.39
CA PRO A 114 16.11 4.48 38.21
C PRO A 114 15.62 3.68 37.03
N VAL A 115 15.77 4.24 35.80
CA VAL A 115 15.34 3.59 34.59
C VAL A 115 16.53 3.39 33.64
N LYS A 116 16.74 2.17 33.21
CA LYS A 116 17.68 1.80 32.15
C LYS A 116 16.94 1.45 30.88
N ARG A 117 17.61 1.53 29.74
CA ARG A 117 17.05 1.29 28.41
C ARG A 117 17.73 0.09 27.75
N LEU A 118 16.93 -0.91 27.42
CA LEU A 118 17.32 -1.97 26.50
C LEU A 118 17.05 -1.48 25.07
N TRP A 119 18.11 -1.25 24.29
CA TRP A 119 18.01 -0.76 22.91
C TRP A 119 18.46 -1.85 21.94
N ILE A 120 17.52 -2.57 21.35
CA ILE A 120 17.78 -3.66 20.41
C ILE A 120 16.78 -3.60 19.25
N SER A 121 17.23 -3.88 18.04
CA SER A 121 16.43 -3.98 16.81
C SER A 121 16.24 -5.44 16.33
N SER A 122 16.73 -6.40 17.13
CA SER A 122 16.59 -7.83 16.89
C SER A 122 16.14 -8.55 18.14
N MET A 123 15.29 -9.56 18.00
CA MET A 123 14.75 -10.39 19.09
C MET A 123 15.43 -11.77 19.19
N THR A 124 16.66 -11.91 18.67
CA THR A 124 17.43 -13.11 18.83
C THR A 124 17.93 -13.24 20.28
N ASP A 125 18.14 -14.48 20.74
CA ASP A 125 18.62 -14.74 22.10
C ASP A 125 19.94 -14.02 22.37
N GLU A 126 20.82 -13.99 21.36
CA GLU A 126 22.11 -13.30 21.40
C GLU A 126 21.94 -11.79 21.55
N ALA A 127 21.09 -11.18 20.71
CA ALA A 127 20.83 -9.74 20.74
C ALA A 127 20.22 -9.30 22.08
N ILE A 128 19.30 -10.09 22.65
CA ILE A 128 18.71 -9.80 23.95
C ILE A 128 19.78 -9.88 25.05
N LYS A 129 20.59 -10.93 25.08
CA LYS A 129 21.66 -11.09 26.08
C LYS A 129 22.67 -9.95 26.00
N GLU A 130 23.15 -9.63 24.80
CA GLU A 130 24.08 -8.54 24.57
C GLU A 130 23.47 -7.19 24.98
N GLY A 131 22.21 -6.96 24.64
CA GLY A 131 21.49 -5.75 25.05
C GLY A 131 21.38 -5.58 26.57
N PHE A 132 21.13 -6.67 27.31
CA PHE A 132 21.14 -6.65 28.79
C PHE A 132 22.52 -6.40 29.39
N HIS A 133 23.58 -6.81 28.74
CA HIS A 133 24.95 -6.45 29.15
C HIS A 133 25.29 -4.98 28.86
N ASN A 134 24.63 -4.38 27.85
CA ASN A 134 24.91 -3.03 27.36
C ASN A 134 23.74 -2.05 27.61
N LEU A 135 23.04 -2.18 28.74
CA LEU A 135 21.93 -1.28 29.09
C LEU A 135 22.37 0.18 29.10
N LYS A 136 21.62 1.02 28.44
CA LYS A 136 21.84 2.45 28.32
C LYS A 136 21.11 3.22 29.41
N ASP A 137 21.51 4.48 29.64
CA ASP A 137 20.74 5.37 30.48
C ASP A 137 19.50 5.88 29.72
N GLN A 138 18.37 5.89 30.42
CA GLN A 138 17.10 6.39 29.83
C GLN A 138 17.21 7.86 29.40
N ALA A 139 18.07 8.65 30.04
CA ALA A 139 18.29 10.07 29.73
C ALA A 139 18.90 10.27 28.32
N GLU A 140 19.67 9.32 27.82
CA GLU A 140 20.23 9.38 26.45
C GLU A 140 19.15 9.50 25.38
N TYR A 141 17.96 8.93 25.64
CA TYR A 141 16.81 8.90 24.74
C TYR A 141 15.80 10.03 24.97
N GLN A 142 16.16 11.04 25.78
CA GLN A 142 15.29 12.19 26.04
C GLN A 142 14.92 12.96 24.77
N PRO A 143 15.83 13.23 23.82
CA PRO A 143 15.47 13.93 22.58
C PRO A 143 14.52 13.13 21.71
N LEU A 144 14.69 11.80 21.65
CA LEU A 144 13.80 10.90 20.91
C LEU A 144 12.37 10.93 21.48
N TYR A 145 12.27 10.88 22.83
CA TYR A 145 10.99 11.04 23.54
C TYR A 145 10.35 12.40 23.25
N MET A 146 11.14 13.48 23.28
CA MET A 146 10.63 14.83 22.99
C MET A 146 10.12 14.96 21.57
N ALA A 147 10.78 14.34 20.59
CA ALA A 147 10.29 14.29 19.21
C ALA A 147 8.94 13.54 19.09
N GLY A 148 8.83 12.37 19.73
CA GLY A 148 7.58 11.60 19.77
C GLY A 148 6.44 12.33 20.47
N MET A 149 6.73 12.97 21.61
CA MET A 149 5.77 13.80 22.35
C MET A 149 5.31 15.01 21.55
N SER A 150 6.24 15.72 20.90
CA SER A 150 5.95 16.89 20.07
C SER A 150 5.05 16.53 18.90
N ARG A 151 5.29 15.37 18.26
CA ARG A 151 4.41 14.82 17.22
C ARG A 151 2.99 14.60 17.73
N ALA A 152 2.86 13.91 18.88
CA ALA A 152 1.54 13.61 19.47
C ALA A 152 0.77 14.89 19.82
N ILE A 153 1.44 15.87 20.43
CA ILE A 153 0.85 17.18 20.77
C ILE A 153 0.46 17.94 19.50
N GLY A 154 1.32 17.95 18.50
CA GLY A 154 1.03 18.60 17.22
C GLY A 154 -0.19 18.01 16.52
N ASP A 155 -0.25 16.69 16.39
CA ASP A 155 -1.39 16.00 15.78
C ASP A 155 -2.69 16.24 16.58
N TRP A 156 -2.61 16.38 17.92
CA TRP A 156 -3.72 16.77 18.77
C TRP A 156 -4.17 18.22 18.52
N ILE A 157 -3.24 19.19 18.55
CA ILE A 157 -3.54 20.62 18.35
C ILE A 157 -4.20 20.81 16.97
N LEU A 158 -3.59 20.29 15.92
CA LEU A 158 -4.12 20.42 14.56
C LEU A 158 -5.45 19.67 14.40
N GLY A 159 -5.47 18.39 14.78
CA GLY A 159 -6.63 17.53 14.55
C GLY A 159 -7.87 17.97 15.31
N MET A 160 -7.75 18.32 16.59
CA MET A 160 -8.87 18.75 17.42
C MET A 160 -9.43 20.10 16.99
N ASN A 161 -8.55 21.07 16.74
CA ASN A 161 -8.98 22.43 16.39
C ASN A 161 -9.52 22.48 14.96
N ALA A 162 -8.77 22.02 13.97
CA ALA A 162 -9.19 22.07 12.58
C ALA A 162 -10.47 21.23 12.34
N THR A 163 -10.58 20.04 12.94
CA THR A 163 -11.79 19.21 12.80
C THR A 163 -13.03 19.94 13.35
N ARG A 164 -12.96 20.53 14.55
CA ARG A 164 -14.09 21.27 15.13
C ARG A 164 -14.43 22.51 14.32
N LEU A 165 -13.41 23.27 13.92
CA LEU A 165 -13.53 24.50 13.15
C LEU A 165 -14.27 24.25 11.83
N TYR A 166 -13.75 23.34 10.99
CA TYR A 166 -14.36 23.04 9.71
C TYR A 166 -15.74 22.40 9.85
N THR A 167 -15.93 21.52 10.85
CA THR A 167 -17.24 20.92 11.13
C THR A 167 -18.29 21.96 11.51
N LEU A 168 -17.95 22.92 12.37
CA LEU A 168 -18.89 23.96 12.83
C LEU A 168 -19.16 25.01 11.76
N LYS A 169 -18.17 25.37 10.96
CA LYS A 169 -18.28 26.41 9.94
C LYS A 169 -18.95 25.89 8.67
N TYR A 170 -18.58 24.73 8.19
CA TYR A 170 -18.95 24.20 6.87
C TYR A 170 -19.75 22.89 6.90
N GLY A 171 -19.83 22.24 8.06
CA GLY A 171 -20.56 20.98 8.21
C GLY A 171 -22.07 21.17 8.28
N GLN A 172 -22.80 20.14 7.88
CA GLN A 172 -24.27 20.07 7.97
C GLN A 172 -24.69 18.80 8.75
N ASN A 173 -25.88 18.84 9.35
CA ASN A 173 -26.56 17.67 9.94
C ASN A 173 -25.68 16.80 10.85
N LYS A 174 -24.83 17.42 11.68
CA LYS A 174 -23.90 16.74 12.61
C LYS A 174 -22.82 15.89 11.94
N GLN A 175 -22.59 16.01 10.63
CA GLN A 175 -21.48 15.35 9.96
C GLN A 175 -20.16 15.96 10.41
N VAL A 176 -19.25 15.13 10.91
CA VAL A 176 -17.91 15.56 11.31
C VAL A 176 -17.00 15.65 10.09
N LEU A 177 -16.46 16.86 9.84
CA LEU A 177 -15.45 17.10 8.82
C LEU A 177 -14.07 16.97 9.46
N SER A 178 -13.54 15.74 9.47
CA SER A 178 -12.25 15.48 10.10
C SER A 178 -11.08 15.98 9.25
N ILE A 179 -10.21 16.75 9.87
CA ILE A 179 -8.99 17.31 9.29
C ILE A 179 -7.79 16.70 10.02
N GLY A 180 -6.74 16.35 9.30
CA GLY A 180 -5.53 15.81 9.91
C GLY A 180 -4.34 15.85 8.95
N ARG A 181 -3.15 16.00 9.52
CA ARG A 181 -1.88 16.19 8.81
C ARG A 181 -1.58 15.12 7.74
N VAL A 182 -2.05 13.89 7.94
CA VAL A 182 -1.85 12.79 6.98
C VAL A 182 -3.15 12.46 6.24
N GLN A 183 -4.27 12.48 6.94
CA GLN A 183 -5.58 12.16 6.37
C GLN A 183 -5.99 13.11 5.24
N THR A 184 -5.83 14.42 5.46
CA THR A 184 -6.25 15.44 4.49
C THR A 184 -5.42 15.41 3.20
N PRO A 185 -4.07 15.35 3.24
CA PRO A 185 -3.28 15.17 2.01
C PRO A 185 -3.58 13.85 1.30
N THR A 186 -3.83 12.77 2.03
CA THR A 186 -4.21 11.48 1.42
C THR A 186 -5.53 11.59 0.65
N LEU A 187 -6.53 12.30 1.21
CA LEU A 187 -7.78 12.61 0.51
C LEU A 187 -7.52 13.51 -0.70
N ALA A 188 -6.68 14.54 -0.56
CA ALA A 188 -6.34 15.45 -1.65
C ALA A 188 -5.71 14.73 -2.85
N LEU A 189 -4.84 13.73 -2.62
CA LEU A 189 -4.30 12.90 -3.71
C LEU A 189 -5.42 12.24 -4.53
N ILE A 190 -6.43 11.70 -3.87
CA ILE A 190 -7.56 11.02 -4.54
C ILE A 190 -8.42 12.03 -5.29
N VAL A 191 -8.76 13.16 -4.64
CA VAL A 191 -9.59 14.23 -5.22
C VAL A 191 -8.90 14.84 -6.44
N ASN A 192 -7.62 15.18 -6.35
CA ASN A 192 -6.86 15.77 -7.44
C ASN A 192 -6.76 14.81 -8.63
N ARG A 193 -6.52 13.52 -8.37
CA ARG A 193 -6.53 12.48 -9.40
C ARG A 193 -7.90 12.34 -10.07
N GLN A 194 -8.98 12.44 -9.31
CA GLN A 194 -10.34 12.43 -9.84
C GLN A 194 -10.57 13.63 -10.76
N LYS A 195 -10.19 14.84 -10.33
CA LYS A 195 -10.30 16.06 -11.13
C LYS A 195 -9.47 15.99 -12.42
N GLU A 196 -8.24 15.48 -12.32
CA GLU A 196 -7.37 15.27 -13.47
C GLU A 196 -8.01 14.34 -14.51
N ILE A 197 -8.66 13.26 -14.07
CA ILE A 197 -9.38 12.32 -14.95
C ILE A 197 -10.63 12.96 -15.55
N ASP A 198 -11.43 13.68 -14.73
CA ASP A 198 -12.70 14.27 -15.16
C ASP A 198 -12.49 15.44 -16.14
N GLN A 199 -11.39 16.16 -16.02
CA GLN A 199 -11.02 17.28 -16.88
C GLN A 199 -10.14 16.86 -18.07
N PHE A 200 -9.71 15.60 -18.14
CA PHE A 200 -8.82 15.12 -19.18
C PHE A 200 -9.44 15.21 -20.55
N LYS A 201 -8.70 15.82 -21.49
CA LYS A 201 -9.07 15.90 -22.91
C LYS A 201 -8.11 15.03 -23.70
N PRO A 202 -8.60 13.97 -24.38
CA PRO A 202 -7.76 13.14 -25.25
C PRO A 202 -7.19 13.95 -26.41
N GLU A 203 -5.88 13.91 -26.58
CA GLU A 203 -5.18 14.51 -27.71
C GLU A 203 -4.75 13.41 -28.68
N PRO A 204 -4.96 13.58 -30.00
CA PRO A 204 -4.51 12.63 -31.00
C PRO A 204 -2.99 12.69 -31.15
N TYR A 205 -2.39 11.54 -31.42
CA TYR A 205 -1.02 11.41 -31.84
C TYR A 205 -0.89 10.21 -32.77
N TRP A 206 0.14 10.23 -33.63
CA TRP A 206 0.36 9.17 -34.61
C TRP A 206 1.63 8.40 -34.29
N VAL A 207 1.59 7.10 -34.52
CA VAL A 207 2.72 6.20 -34.33
C VAL A 207 2.99 5.50 -35.65
N LEU A 208 4.19 5.72 -36.19
CA LEU A 208 4.67 5.03 -37.37
C LEU A 208 5.33 3.72 -36.95
N SER A 209 4.87 2.63 -37.53
CA SER A 209 5.41 1.29 -37.30
C SER A 209 5.50 0.54 -38.63
N THR A 210 6.29 -0.51 -38.64
CA THR A 210 6.38 -1.37 -39.80
C THR A 210 6.56 -2.83 -39.41
N ILE A 211 6.02 -3.76 -40.22
CA ILE A 211 6.24 -5.19 -40.05
C ILE A 211 7.31 -5.63 -41.05
N TYR A 212 8.41 -6.15 -40.50
CA TYR A 212 9.47 -6.78 -41.29
C TYR A 212 9.74 -8.17 -40.74
N ARG A 213 9.69 -9.21 -41.59
CA ARG A 213 9.84 -10.63 -41.19
C ARG A 213 8.97 -10.98 -39.97
N ASP A 214 7.67 -10.71 -40.07
CA ASP A 214 6.65 -10.95 -39.02
C ASP A 214 6.95 -10.26 -37.65
N THR A 215 7.86 -9.29 -37.66
CA THR A 215 8.25 -8.55 -36.47
C THR A 215 7.85 -7.08 -36.61
N LEU A 216 7.13 -6.57 -35.58
CA LEU A 216 6.71 -5.17 -35.54
C LEU A 216 7.85 -4.30 -35.03
N PHE A 217 8.28 -3.38 -35.87
CA PHE A 217 9.23 -2.31 -35.55
C PHE A 217 8.49 -0.98 -35.36
N THR A 218 8.88 -0.17 -34.42
CA THR A 218 8.33 1.17 -34.18
C THR A 218 9.37 2.22 -34.49
N ALA A 219 8.98 3.32 -35.14
CA ALA A 219 9.87 4.42 -35.44
C ALA A 219 10.51 4.98 -34.17
N THR A 220 11.83 5.25 -34.20
CA THR A 220 12.61 5.76 -33.06
C THR A 220 12.19 7.15 -32.65
N LYS A 221 11.64 7.95 -33.56
CA LYS A 221 11.05 9.26 -33.28
C LYS A 221 9.87 9.17 -32.29
N GLY A 222 9.21 8.00 -32.20
CA GLY A 222 8.12 7.73 -31.26
C GLY A 222 6.78 8.28 -31.74
N LYS A 223 6.29 9.35 -31.08
CA LYS A 223 4.97 9.94 -31.36
C LYS A 223 5.11 11.14 -32.29
N PHE A 224 4.25 11.23 -33.31
CA PHE A 224 4.03 12.45 -34.07
C PHE A 224 2.82 13.18 -33.49
N THR A 225 2.96 14.48 -33.26
CA THR A 225 1.88 15.34 -32.75
C THR A 225 1.06 15.98 -33.86
N SER A 226 1.59 15.96 -35.10
CA SER A 226 0.89 16.38 -36.34
C SER A 226 0.67 15.18 -37.26
N LYS A 227 -0.51 15.12 -37.85
CA LYS A 227 -0.89 14.10 -38.80
C LYS A 227 -0.06 14.23 -40.10
N GLU A 228 0.10 15.46 -40.56
CA GLU A 228 0.84 15.81 -41.77
C GLU A 228 2.31 15.35 -41.69
N GLU A 229 2.92 15.52 -40.52
CA GLU A 229 4.29 15.06 -40.28
C GLU A 229 4.39 13.52 -40.31
N GLY A 230 3.41 12.85 -39.68
CA GLY A 230 3.30 11.38 -39.77
C GLY A 230 3.08 10.86 -41.17
N GLU A 231 2.17 11.47 -41.92
CA GLU A 231 1.88 11.11 -43.33
C GLU A 231 3.08 11.38 -44.24
N LYS A 232 3.80 12.47 -44.05
CA LYS A 232 5.05 12.77 -44.78
C LYS A 232 6.10 11.68 -44.54
N SER A 233 6.32 11.31 -43.27
CA SER A 233 7.24 10.24 -42.93
C SER A 233 6.79 8.87 -43.48
N PHE A 234 5.51 8.59 -43.48
CA PHE A 234 4.94 7.38 -44.06
C PHE A 234 5.19 7.33 -45.57
N ALA A 235 4.86 8.40 -46.30
CA ALA A 235 5.06 8.48 -47.76
C ALA A 235 6.53 8.32 -48.17
N THR A 236 7.48 8.78 -47.33
CA THR A 236 8.91 8.62 -47.60
C THR A 236 9.35 7.15 -47.62
N ILE A 237 8.69 6.29 -46.83
CA ILE A 237 9.10 4.89 -46.63
C ILE A 237 8.25 3.88 -47.43
N GLU A 238 7.10 4.31 -47.94
CA GLU A 238 6.18 3.43 -48.67
C GLU A 238 6.85 2.89 -49.96
N GLY A 239 6.80 1.56 -50.14
CA GLY A 239 7.38 0.87 -51.30
C GLY A 239 8.92 0.82 -51.33
N LYS A 240 9.62 1.34 -50.32
CA LYS A 240 11.08 1.26 -50.21
C LYS A 240 11.48 0.04 -49.36
N PRO A 241 12.70 -0.52 -49.55
CA PRO A 241 13.13 -1.66 -48.77
C PRO A 241 13.54 -1.24 -47.34
N PHE A 242 13.20 -2.09 -46.36
CA PHE A 242 13.69 -2.00 -45.00
C PHE A 242 15.09 -2.61 -44.90
N THR A 243 16.02 -1.94 -44.24
CA THR A 243 17.39 -2.43 -44.05
C THR A 243 17.72 -2.48 -42.58
N VAL A 244 18.19 -3.61 -42.07
CA VAL A 244 18.69 -3.77 -40.68
C VAL A 244 20.04 -3.06 -40.56
N THR A 245 20.10 -2.02 -39.73
CA THR A 245 21.31 -1.21 -39.53
C THR A 245 22.19 -1.70 -38.40
N SER A 246 21.59 -2.28 -37.35
CA SER A 246 22.32 -2.75 -36.20
C SER A 246 21.56 -3.84 -35.45
N VAL A 247 22.31 -4.83 -34.95
CA VAL A 247 21.82 -5.86 -34.05
C VAL A 247 22.71 -5.90 -32.81
N THR A 248 22.17 -5.51 -31.68
CA THR A 248 22.92 -5.46 -30.41
C THR A 248 22.33 -6.43 -29.41
N LYS A 249 23.16 -7.33 -28.85
CA LYS A 249 22.77 -8.24 -27.79
C LYS A 249 23.46 -7.83 -26.49
N LYS A 250 22.68 -7.58 -25.43
CA LYS A 250 23.20 -7.27 -24.08
C LYS A 250 22.69 -8.28 -23.09
N LYS A 251 23.62 -8.89 -22.32
CA LYS A 251 23.27 -9.76 -21.19
C LYS A 251 22.99 -8.89 -19.97
N GLY A 252 21.96 -9.24 -19.25
CA GLY A 252 21.57 -8.59 -18.00
C GLY A 252 21.20 -9.59 -16.92
N THR A 253 21.13 -9.12 -15.69
CA THR A 253 20.68 -9.87 -14.54
C THR A 253 19.54 -9.11 -13.84
N GLU A 254 18.61 -9.84 -13.27
CA GLU A 254 17.50 -9.31 -12.49
C GLU A 254 17.53 -9.98 -11.12
N ALA A 255 17.79 -9.19 -10.08
CA ALA A 255 17.81 -9.68 -8.72
C ALA A 255 16.41 -10.07 -8.24
N PRO A 256 16.29 -10.98 -7.27
CA PRO A 256 15.01 -11.24 -6.62
C PRO A 256 14.46 -9.96 -5.97
N PRO A 257 13.12 -9.82 -5.90
CA PRO A 257 12.51 -8.70 -5.21
C PRO A 257 12.89 -8.71 -3.73
N HIS A 258 12.97 -7.52 -3.11
CA HIS A 258 13.26 -7.38 -1.68
C HIS A 258 12.23 -8.11 -0.82
N LEU A 259 12.61 -8.43 0.41
CA LEU A 259 11.68 -8.93 1.42
C LEU A 259 10.54 -7.93 1.66
N PHE A 260 9.51 -8.35 2.38
CA PHE A 260 8.38 -7.49 2.66
C PHE A 260 8.61 -6.62 3.91
N ASP A 261 8.34 -5.32 3.77
CA ASP A 261 7.81 -4.48 4.82
C ASP A 261 6.26 -4.54 4.80
N LEU A 262 5.60 -3.88 5.74
CA LEU A 262 4.13 -3.89 5.79
C LEU A 262 3.49 -3.29 4.55
N THR A 263 4.00 -2.16 4.05
CA THR A 263 3.43 -1.47 2.88
C THR A 263 3.54 -2.32 1.62
N SER A 264 4.70 -2.89 1.34
CA SER A 264 4.89 -3.74 0.16
C SER A 264 4.05 -5.01 0.22
N LEU A 265 3.86 -5.60 1.41
CA LEU A 265 2.96 -6.73 1.59
C LEU A 265 1.50 -6.34 1.31
N GLN A 266 1.04 -5.21 1.85
CA GLN A 266 -0.31 -4.69 1.58
C GLN A 266 -0.54 -4.41 0.09
N VAL A 267 0.45 -3.82 -0.59
CA VAL A 267 0.41 -3.57 -2.03
C VAL A 267 0.28 -4.87 -2.81
N GLU A 268 1.06 -5.89 -2.47
CA GLU A 268 1.07 -7.17 -3.15
C GLU A 268 -0.26 -7.92 -2.93
N CYS A 269 -0.76 -7.96 -1.69
CA CYS A 269 -2.06 -8.56 -1.37
C CYS A 269 -3.22 -7.86 -2.09
N ASN A 270 -3.19 -6.53 -2.20
CA ASN A 270 -4.21 -5.79 -2.92
C ASN A 270 -4.17 -6.08 -4.43
N LYS A 271 -2.97 -6.15 -5.03
CA LYS A 271 -2.80 -6.48 -6.46
C LYS A 271 -3.30 -7.88 -6.78
N LYS A 272 -2.84 -8.89 -6.03
CA LYS A 272 -3.14 -10.31 -6.32
C LYS A 272 -4.54 -10.73 -5.87
N PHE A 273 -4.91 -10.37 -4.66
CA PHE A 273 -6.12 -10.90 -4.03
C PHE A 273 -7.23 -9.86 -3.84
N SER A 274 -6.96 -8.59 -4.14
CA SER A 274 -7.88 -7.46 -3.87
C SER A 274 -8.18 -7.27 -2.38
N TYR A 275 -7.27 -7.68 -1.48
CA TYR A 275 -7.39 -7.44 -0.06
C TYR A 275 -7.18 -5.96 0.24
N SER A 276 -7.94 -5.41 1.19
CA SER A 276 -7.68 -4.05 1.68
C SER A 276 -6.41 -4.00 2.51
N ALA A 277 -5.88 -2.79 2.70
CA ALA A 277 -4.73 -2.56 3.57
C ALA A 277 -5.01 -3.00 5.01
N GLU A 278 -6.21 -2.71 5.53
CA GLU A 278 -6.66 -3.12 6.87
C GLU A 278 -6.79 -4.64 6.98
N MET A 279 -7.44 -5.27 5.99
CA MET A 279 -7.58 -6.73 5.95
C MET A 279 -6.22 -7.42 5.96
N THR A 280 -5.28 -6.94 5.14
CA THR A 280 -3.92 -7.48 5.09
C THR A 280 -3.22 -7.33 6.44
N LEU A 281 -3.34 -6.16 7.08
CA LEU A 281 -2.77 -5.92 8.41
C LEU A 281 -3.34 -6.89 9.46
N ASN A 282 -4.64 -7.12 9.45
CA ASN A 282 -5.29 -8.03 10.39
C ASN A 282 -4.86 -9.49 10.15
N LEU A 283 -4.72 -9.92 8.90
CA LEU A 283 -4.26 -11.26 8.55
C LEU A 283 -2.81 -11.49 8.98
N ILE A 284 -1.90 -10.57 8.67
CA ILE A 284 -0.50 -10.71 9.07
C ILE A 284 -0.31 -10.59 10.58
N GLN A 285 -1.11 -9.78 11.26
CA GLN A 285 -1.14 -9.72 12.72
C GLN A 285 -1.53 -11.09 13.31
N GLY A 286 -2.56 -11.73 12.77
CA GLY A 286 -2.96 -13.09 13.17
C GLY A 286 -1.87 -14.14 12.93
N LEU A 287 -1.16 -14.07 11.80
CA LEU A 287 -0.02 -14.95 11.51
C LEU A 287 1.13 -14.74 12.51
N TYR A 288 1.41 -13.50 12.88
CA TYR A 288 2.40 -13.16 13.91
C TYR A 288 2.00 -13.71 15.29
N GLU A 289 0.75 -13.55 15.70
CA GLU A 289 0.23 -14.07 16.98
C GLU A 289 0.28 -15.60 17.04
N LYS A 290 0.08 -16.28 15.90
CA LYS A 290 0.31 -17.72 15.72
C LYS A 290 1.79 -18.09 15.67
N LYS A 291 2.71 -17.13 15.77
CA LYS A 291 4.18 -17.30 15.65
C LYS A 291 4.65 -17.86 14.30
N LEU A 292 3.92 -17.66 13.24
CA LEU A 292 4.26 -18.15 11.90
C LEU A 292 5.11 -17.16 11.12
N THR A 293 5.01 -15.86 11.45
CA THR A 293 5.79 -14.78 10.85
C THR A 293 6.41 -13.89 11.92
N THR A 294 7.40 -13.11 11.54
CA THR A 294 7.99 -12.07 12.38
C THR A 294 7.04 -10.88 12.51
N TYR A 295 7.42 -9.87 13.33
CA TYR A 295 6.58 -8.71 13.63
C TYR A 295 6.15 -7.97 12.35
N PRO A 296 4.85 -7.66 12.18
CA PRO A 296 4.35 -7.20 10.89
C PRO A 296 4.44 -5.69 10.65
N ARG A 297 4.56 -4.87 11.71
CA ARG A 297 4.49 -3.39 11.58
C ARG A 297 5.86 -2.79 11.37
N VAL A 298 6.53 -3.21 10.29
CA VAL A 298 7.90 -2.84 9.97
C VAL A 298 7.95 -1.98 8.70
N ASP A 299 8.96 -1.13 8.62
CA ASP A 299 9.22 -0.19 7.52
C ASP A 299 10.46 -0.53 6.69
N THR A 300 11.17 -1.60 7.05
CA THR A 300 12.36 -2.07 6.34
C THR A 300 12.13 -3.39 5.59
N GLN A 301 12.87 -3.55 4.51
CA GLN A 301 12.89 -4.76 3.67
C GLN A 301 14.19 -5.56 3.86
N TYR A 302 14.97 -5.22 4.90
CA TYR A 302 16.27 -5.82 5.18
C TYR A 302 16.23 -6.66 6.46
N LEU A 303 17.16 -7.62 6.53
CA LEU A 303 17.45 -8.40 7.73
C LEU A 303 18.73 -7.88 8.38
N SER A 304 18.81 -7.95 9.70
CA SER A 304 20.05 -7.77 10.42
C SER A 304 20.96 -8.99 10.27
N ASP A 305 22.26 -8.80 10.43
CA ASP A 305 23.28 -9.82 10.18
C ASP A 305 23.14 -11.04 11.11
N ASP A 306 22.63 -10.87 12.31
CA ASP A 306 22.38 -11.91 13.31
C ASP A 306 21.24 -12.88 12.94
N ILE A 307 20.39 -12.50 11.97
CA ILE A 307 19.35 -13.38 11.42
C ILE A 307 19.91 -14.40 10.43
N TYR A 308 21.05 -14.08 9.76
CA TYR A 308 21.61 -14.94 8.72
C TYR A 308 21.86 -16.41 9.19
N PRO A 309 22.47 -16.68 10.38
CA PRO A 309 22.67 -18.05 10.84
C PRO A 309 21.37 -18.83 11.09
N LYS A 310 20.25 -18.15 11.28
CA LYS A 310 18.93 -18.76 11.55
C LYS A 310 18.18 -19.13 10.26
N CYS A 311 18.53 -18.52 9.13
CA CYS A 311 17.84 -18.74 7.85
C CYS A 311 17.79 -20.20 7.40
N PRO A 312 18.87 -21.02 7.53
CA PRO A 312 18.80 -22.45 7.16
C PRO A 312 17.76 -23.23 7.99
N VAL A 313 17.62 -22.91 9.28
CA VAL A 313 16.63 -23.55 10.16
C VAL A 313 15.22 -23.12 9.76
N THR A 314 15.03 -21.85 9.51
CA THR A 314 13.75 -21.31 9.00
C THR A 314 13.34 -22.01 7.70
N LEU A 315 14.24 -22.10 6.71
CA LEU A 315 13.96 -22.79 5.44
C LEU A 315 13.57 -24.25 5.61
N ARG A 316 14.23 -25.01 6.52
CA ARG A 316 13.88 -26.41 6.82
C ARG A 316 12.48 -26.54 7.44
N GLY A 317 12.03 -25.54 8.16
CA GLY A 317 10.71 -25.51 8.79
C GLY A 317 9.55 -25.20 7.86
N LEU A 318 9.81 -24.73 6.63
CA LEU A 318 8.77 -24.37 5.66
C LEU A 318 8.14 -25.61 5.04
N ARG A 319 7.16 -26.18 5.73
CA ARG A 319 6.41 -27.34 5.24
C ARG A 319 5.57 -27.00 4.01
N GLY A 320 5.64 -27.88 2.99
CA GLY A 320 4.97 -27.69 1.71
C GLY A 320 5.81 -26.90 0.68
N TYR A 321 7.00 -26.44 1.06
CA TYR A 321 7.94 -25.74 0.17
C TYR A 321 9.24 -26.53 -0.03
N GLU A 322 9.27 -27.80 0.32
CA GLU A 322 10.48 -28.65 0.32
C GLU A 322 11.16 -28.67 -1.05
N ALA A 323 10.38 -28.76 -2.13
CA ALA A 323 10.91 -28.74 -3.50
C ALA A 323 11.70 -27.45 -3.82
N LEU A 324 11.34 -26.34 -3.18
CA LEU A 324 11.99 -25.04 -3.36
C LEU A 324 13.15 -24.82 -2.37
N THR A 325 13.09 -25.40 -1.18
CA THR A 325 14.09 -25.17 -0.13
C THR A 325 15.25 -26.16 -0.18
N GLN A 326 15.03 -27.42 -0.59
CA GLN A 326 16.08 -28.44 -0.68
C GLN A 326 17.28 -28.02 -1.54
N PRO A 327 17.11 -27.43 -2.74
CA PRO A 327 18.25 -26.98 -3.54
C PRO A 327 19.13 -25.93 -2.85
N LEU A 328 18.54 -25.12 -1.96
CA LEU A 328 19.24 -24.11 -1.17
C LEU A 328 20.01 -24.70 0.01
N LEU A 329 19.44 -25.72 0.66
CA LEU A 329 19.98 -26.33 1.87
C LEU A 329 21.15 -27.31 1.60
N SER A 330 21.39 -27.64 0.34
CA SER A 330 22.52 -28.51 -0.09
C SER A 330 23.88 -27.79 -0.06
N LYS A 331 23.91 -26.48 0.09
CA LYS A 331 25.11 -25.63 0.10
C LYS A 331 24.89 -24.41 1.02
N PRO A 332 25.98 -23.70 1.42
CA PRO A 332 25.85 -22.48 2.20
C PRO A 332 24.96 -21.46 1.48
N LEU A 333 24.05 -20.82 2.22
CA LEU A 333 23.18 -19.78 1.68
C LEU A 333 23.99 -18.53 1.27
N PRO A 334 23.64 -17.86 0.16
CA PRO A 334 24.28 -16.60 -0.20
C PRO A 334 23.94 -15.51 0.82
N LYS A 335 24.95 -14.76 1.29
CA LYS A 335 24.78 -13.59 2.14
C LYS A 335 24.96 -12.33 1.29
N SER A 336 23.86 -11.74 0.87
CA SER A 336 23.86 -10.53 0.03
C SER A 336 23.55 -9.29 0.87
N LYS A 337 24.28 -8.17 0.65
CA LYS A 337 23.95 -6.85 1.23
C LYS A 337 22.60 -6.30 0.77
N LYS A 338 22.02 -6.85 -0.30
CA LYS A 338 20.63 -6.53 -0.72
C LYS A 338 19.57 -7.12 0.20
N VAL A 339 19.95 -8.07 1.07
CA VAL A 339 19.06 -8.77 2.01
C VAL A 339 19.50 -8.50 3.44
N PHE A 340 20.81 -8.61 3.74
CA PHE A 340 21.38 -8.47 5.08
C PHE A 340 22.15 -7.14 5.15
N ASP A 341 21.55 -6.16 5.82
CA ASP A 341 22.14 -4.85 6.05
C ASP A 341 21.59 -4.28 7.35
N THR A 342 22.31 -4.52 8.45
CA THR A 342 21.92 -4.09 9.79
C THR A 342 21.72 -2.58 9.89
N SER A 343 22.46 -1.78 9.10
CA SER A 343 22.33 -0.31 9.10
C SER A 343 20.98 0.20 8.57
N LYS A 344 20.23 -0.64 7.86
CA LYS A 344 18.90 -0.36 7.31
C LYS A 344 17.76 -1.00 8.10
N VAL A 345 18.07 -1.62 9.21
CA VAL A 345 17.09 -2.14 10.16
C VAL A 345 16.92 -1.11 11.27
N THR A 346 15.70 -0.60 11.42
CA THR A 346 15.31 0.37 12.44
C THR A 346 14.89 -0.36 13.72
N ASP A 347 13.60 -0.44 13.97
CA ASP A 347 13.02 -1.05 15.16
C ASP A 347 12.96 -2.58 15.05
N HIS A 348 12.63 -3.09 13.86
CA HIS A 348 12.48 -4.51 13.53
C HIS A 348 12.94 -4.76 12.09
N HIS A 349 13.41 -5.99 11.83
CA HIS A 349 13.77 -6.42 10.48
C HIS A 349 12.54 -6.76 9.62
N ALA A 350 12.73 -6.99 8.32
CA ALA A 350 11.69 -7.36 7.36
C ALA A 350 10.82 -8.55 7.81
N ILE A 351 9.61 -8.63 7.26
CA ILE A 351 8.66 -9.71 7.52
C ILE A 351 9.16 -10.99 6.85
N ILE A 352 9.42 -12.02 7.66
CA ILE A 352 9.83 -13.36 7.20
C ILE A 352 9.06 -14.45 7.95
N PRO A 353 9.00 -15.68 7.44
CA PRO A 353 8.50 -16.82 8.21
C PRO A 353 9.44 -17.15 9.36
N THR A 354 8.91 -17.75 10.42
CA THR A 354 9.70 -18.19 11.59
C THR A 354 10.26 -19.60 11.47
N GLY A 355 9.76 -20.39 10.50
CA GLY A 355 10.07 -21.82 10.38
C GLY A 355 9.15 -22.72 11.21
N VAL A 356 8.21 -22.17 11.96
CA VAL A 356 7.14 -22.95 12.59
C VAL A 356 6.21 -23.48 11.50
N PRO A 357 5.83 -24.78 11.52
CA PRO A 357 4.92 -25.34 10.53
C PRO A 357 3.58 -24.61 10.47
N ALA A 358 3.21 -24.12 9.29
CA ALA A 358 1.99 -23.36 9.07
C ALA A 358 0.77 -24.28 8.92
N THR A 359 0.19 -24.70 10.05
CA THR A 359 -1.02 -25.54 10.11
C THR A 359 -2.23 -24.73 10.55
N GLY A 360 -3.43 -25.18 10.16
CA GLY A 360 -4.69 -24.56 10.61
C GLY A 360 -4.92 -23.13 10.07
N LEU A 361 -4.38 -22.80 8.92
CA LEU A 361 -4.60 -21.52 8.26
C LEU A 361 -5.91 -21.49 7.48
N THR A 362 -6.63 -20.39 7.57
CA THR A 362 -7.70 -20.06 6.62
C THR A 362 -7.09 -19.81 5.23
N ASP A 363 -7.91 -19.87 4.17
CA ASP A 363 -7.41 -19.58 2.80
C ASP A 363 -6.87 -18.16 2.68
N LEU A 364 -7.46 -17.21 3.37
CA LEU A 364 -7.00 -15.82 3.38
C LEU A 364 -5.61 -15.70 4.04
N GLU A 365 -5.41 -16.32 5.19
CA GLU A 365 -4.12 -16.36 5.88
C GLU A 365 -3.08 -17.13 5.06
N ARG A 366 -3.48 -18.23 4.43
CA ARG A 366 -2.61 -19.04 3.56
C ARG A 366 -2.07 -18.22 2.39
N ASN A 367 -2.93 -17.43 1.74
CA ASN A 367 -2.51 -16.55 0.65
C ASN A 367 -1.43 -15.54 1.10
N VAL A 368 -1.60 -14.92 2.26
CA VAL A 368 -0.61 -13.99 2.81
C VAL A 368 0.68 -14.70 3.21
N TYR A 369 0.57 -15.85 3.87
CA TYR A 369 1.72 -16.65 4.27
C TYR A 369 2.54 -17.14 3.07
N ASP A 370 1.87 -17.61 2.00
CA ASP A 370 2.52 -18.07 0.77
C ASP A 370 3.36 -16.97 0.11
N LEU A 371 2.82 -15.74 0.05
CA LEU A 371 3.59 -14.60 -0.45
C LEU A 371 4.87 -14.39 0.35
N ILE A 372 4.79 -14.42 1.68
CA ILE A 372 5.92 -14.19 2.57
C ILE A 372 6.94 -15.32 2.45
N ALA A 373 6.49 -16.59 2.45
CA ALA A 373 7.34 -17.76 2.34
C ALA A 373 8.09 -17.78 1.00
N LYS A 374 7.38 -17.60 -0.12
CA LYS A 374 7.97 -17.54 -1.46
C LYS A 374 8.97 -16.38 -1.58
N ARG A 375 8.66 -15.21 -1.03
CA ARG A 375 9.56 -14.05 -1.04
C ARG A 375 10.83 -14.32 -0.25
N PHE A 376 10.72 -14.94 0.91
CA PHE A 376 11.87 -15.34 1.74
C PHE A 376 12.74 -16.41 1.06
N ILE A 377 12.14 -17.37 0.37
CA ILE A 377 12.90 -18.38 -0.41
C ILE A 377 13.61 -17.71 -1.59
N ALA A 378 12.93 -16.80 -2.29
CA ALA A 378 13.42 -16.16 -3.51
C ALA A 378 14.73 -15.40 -3.33
N VAL A 379 14.94 -14.75 -2.18
CA VAL A 379 16.14 -13.95 -1.92
C VAL A 379 17.42 -14.77 -1.80
N PHE A 380 17.33 -16.10 -1.67
CA PHE A 380 18.46 -17.03 -1.67
C PHE A 380 18.71 -17.71 -3.01
N TYR A 381 17.81 -17.52 -3.99
CA TYR A 381 18.01 -18.01 -5.35
C TYR A 381 18.93 -17.08 -6.15
N PRO A 382 19.61 -17.60 -7.18
CA PRO A 382 20.42 -16.76 -8.06
C PRO A 382 19.57 -15.77 -8.84
N ASP A 383 20.19 -14.68 -9.27
CA ASP A 383 19.58 -13.70 -10.15
C ASP A 383 19.06 -14.37 -11.43
N CYS A 384 17.92 -13.90 -11.93
CA CYS A 384 17.44 -14.24 -13.26
C CYS A 384 18.39 -13.63 -14.30
N LYS A 385 18.92 -14.48 -15.21
CA LYS A 385 19.79 -14.04 -16.31
C LYS A 385 18.99 -13.94 -17.60
N PHE A 386 19.13 -12.85 -18.31
CA PHE A 386 18.45 -12.62 -19.57
C PHE A 386 19.36 -11.99 -20.62
N SER A 387 18.97 -12.09 -21.87
CA SER A 387 19.59 -11.38 -22.99
C SER A 387 18.57 -10.45 -23.61
N THR A 388 18.90 -9.18 -23.74
CA THR A 388 18.09 -8.21 -24.47
C THR A 388 18.70 -8.03 -25.86
N THR A 389 17.91 -8.33 -26.91
CA THR A 389 18.30 -8.07 -28.30
C THR A 389 17.60 -6.79 -28.75
N THR A 390 18.36 -5.80 -29.16
CA THR A 390 17.86 -4.58 -29.79
C THR A 390 18.24 -4.61 -31.26
N VAL A 391 17.25 -4.50 -32.15
CA VAL A 391 17.45 -4.40 -33.59
C VAL A 391 17.04 -3.02 -34.05
N LEU A 392 17.94 -2.33 -34.70
CA LEU A 392 17.68 -1.09 -35.41
C LEU A 392 17.60 -1.38 -36.88
N GLY A 393 16.68 -0.74 -37.57
CA GLY A 393 16.58 -0.77 -39.01
C GLY A 393 16.17 0.59 -39.53
N LYS A 394 16.34 0.82 -40.80
CA LYS A 394 15.94 2.07 -41.44
C LYS A 394 15.27 1.83 -42.79
N VAL A 395 14.44 2.76 -43.20
CA VAL A 395 13.91 2.92 -44.54
C VAL A 395 14.13 4.38 -44.86
N GLU A 396 14.97 4.65 -45.88
CA GLU A 396 15.50 5.99 -46.19
C GLU A 396 16.06 6.64 -44.89
N ASP A 397 15.53 7.80 -44.48
CA ASP A 397 15.96 8.53 -43.29
C ASP A 397 15.18 8.18 -42.01
N VAL A 398 14.18 7.29 -42.10
CA VAL A 398 13.35 6.91 -40.97
C VAL A 398 13.91 5.68 -40.26
N GLU A 399 14.35 5.87 -39.02
CA GLU A 399 14.83 4.79 -38.16
C GLU A 399 13.69 4.08 -37.42
N PHE A 400 13.83 2.77 -37.32
CA PHE A 400 12.92 1.86 -36.60
C PHE A 400 13.68 1.03 -35.58
N LYS A 401 13.01 0.67 -34.51
CA LYS A 401 13.55 -0.12 -33.43
C LYS A 401 12.59 -1.23 -32.99
N VAL A 402 13.15 -2.39 -32.68
CA VAL A 402 12.46 -3.43 -31.90
C VAL A 402 13.40 -3.95 -30.82
N THR A 403 12.81 -4.33 -29.69
CA THR A 403 13.55 -4.93 -28.57
C THR A 403 12.86 -6.23 -28.17
N GLY A 404 13.65 -7.28 -27.96
CA GLY A 404 13.19 -8.54 -27.41
C GLY A 404 14.02 -8.95 -26.20
N LYS A 405 13.43 -9.71 -25.27
CA LYS A 405 14.08 -10.22 -24.07
C LYS A 405 13.92 -11.74 -24.00
N GLU A 406 15.03 -12.42 -23.93
CA GLU A 406 15.11 -13.88 -23.78
C GLU A 406 15.63 -14.23 -22.40
N ILE A 407 14.92 -15.09 -21.67
CA ILE A 407 15.36 -15.58 -20.36
C ILE A 407 16.35 -16.73 -20.57
N LEU A 408 17.62 -16.50 -20.19
CA LEU A 408 18.70 -17.49 -20.29
C LEU A 408 18.72 -18.45 -19.10
N SER A 409 18.41 -17.92 -17.92
CA SER A 409 18.29 -18.71 -16.68
C SER A 409 17.26 -18.03 -15.78
N PRO A 410 16.17 -18.73 -15.44
CA PRO A 410 15.08 -18.10 -14.68
C PRO A 410 15.46 -17.71 -13.23
N GLY A 411 16.45 -18.38 -12.63
CA GLY A 411 16.89 -18.08 -11.27
C GLY A 411 15.72 -18.08 -10.28
N TRP A 412 15.58 -16.99 -9.49
CA TRP A 412 14.51 -16.83 -8.50
C TRP A 412 13.09 -16.85 -9.09
N ARG A 413 12.94 -16.58 -10.39
CA ARG A 413 11.61 -16.61 -11.04
C ARG A 413 10.97 -18.00 -11.06
N THR A 414 11.77 -19.07 -10.88
CA THR A 414 11.26 -20.45 -10.78
C THR A 414 10.35 -20.69 -9.58
N ILE A 415 10.41 -19.81 -8.57
CA ILE A 415 9.58 -19.91 -7.35
C ILE A 415 8.14 -19.52 -7.63
N TYR A 416 7.93 -18.67 -8.63
CA TYR A 416 6.62 -18.15 -9.01
C TYR A 416 6.12 -18.89 -10.25
N SER A 417 4.82 -19.20 -10.29
CA SER A 417 4.20 -19.76 -11.50
C SER A 417 4.23 -18.76 -12.66
N LYS A 418 4.13 -19.26 -13.91
CA LYS A 418 4.05 -18.36 -15.08
C LYS A 418 2.87 -17.37 -14.98
N GLU A 419 1.77 -17.77 -14.35
CA GLU A 419 0.60 -16.92 -14.14
C GLU A 419 0.87 -15.83 -13.10
N GLU A 420 1.65 -16.11 -12.04
CA GLU A 420 2.05 -15.13 -11.02
C GLU A 420 3.02 -14.09 -11.59
N THR A 421 3.95 -14.48 -12.46
CA THR A 421 4.89 -13.55 -13.11
C THR A 421 4.22 -12.64 -14.14
N VAL A 422 3.13 -13.09 -14.76
CA VAL A 422 2.37 -12.30 -15.73
C VAL A 422 1.57 -11.17 -15.08
N GLN A 423 1.08 -11.36 -13.84
CA GLN A 423 0.31 -10.33 -13.13
C GLN A 423 1.17 -9.16 -12.60
N GLU A 424 2.43 -9.40 -12.29
CA GLU A 424 3.34 -8.32 -11.86
C GLU A 424 3.66 -7.30 -12.98
N ASN A 425 3.53 -7.72 -14.24
CA ASN A 425 3.92 -6.93 -15.41
C ASN A 425 2.75 -6.28 -16.17
N ASP A 426 1.49 -6.38 -15.69
CA ASP A 426 0.33 -5.86 -16.43
C ASP A 426 0.33 -4.34 -16.69
N GLU A 427 1.15 -3.57 -15.99
CA GLU A 427 1.36 -2.15 -16.30
C GLU A 427 2.46 -1.89 -17.33
N LYS A 428 3.28 -2.90 -17.67
CA LYS A 428 4.37 -2.84 -18.64
C LYS A 428 4.42 -4.10 -19.52
N LYS A 429 3.31 -4.64 -19.95
CA LYS A 429 3.29 -5.54 -21.10
C LYS A 429 3.60 -4.74 -22.36
N THR A 430 4.79 -4.21 -22.38
CA THR A 430 5.46 -3.88 -23.62
C THR A 430 6.06 -5.16 -24.17
N ASP A 431 6.18 -5.25 -25.48
CA ASP A 431 6.79 -6.30 -26.28
C ASP A 431 8.15 -6.88 -25.81
N GLU A 432 8.59 -6.56 -24.60
CA GLU A 432 9.95 -6.79 -24.09
C GLU A 432 10.27 -8.27 -23.78
N GLU A 433 9.29 -9.11 -23.46
CA GLU A 433 9.54 -10.53 -23.14
C GLU A 433 9.29 -11.48 -24.33
N ARG A 434 9.45 -11.01 -25.56
CA ARG A 434 9.39 -11.87 -26.72
C ARG A 434 10.78 -12.18 -27.29
N THR A 435 10.99 -13.40 -27.70
CA THR A 435 12.16 -13.80 -28.48
C THR A 435 12.01 -13.29 -29.91
N LEU A 436 13.00 -12.52 -30.35
CA LEU A 436 13.03 -12.05 -31.73
C LEU A 436 13.62 -13.12 -32.67
N PRO A 437 13.19 -13.15 -33.94
CA PRO A 437 13.90 -13.88 -34.99
C PRO A 437 15.36 -13.44 -35.07
N THR A 438 16.21 -14.28 -35.62
CA THR A 438 17.60 -13.88 -35.88
C THR A 438 17.66 -12.91 -37.04
N PHE A 439 18.11 -11.69 -36.77
CA PHE A 439 18.37 -10.64 -37.76
C PHE A 439 19.87 -10.54 -38.00
N THR A 440 20.22 -10.17 -39.24
CA THR A 440 21.62 -9.94 -39.64
C THR A 440 21.79 -8.49 -40.06
N GLN A 441 22.86 -7.85 -39.58
CA GLN A 441 23.18 -6.48 -40.01
C GLN A 441 23.39 -6.43 -41.51
N GLY A 442 22.79 -5.44 -42.17
CA GLY A 442 22.82 -5.28 -43.61
C GLY A 442 21.76 -6.06 -44.39
N GLU A 443 20.98 -6.95 -43.72
CA GLU A 443 19.86 -7.60 -44.44
C GLU A 443 18.81 -6.57 -44.84
N THR A 444 18.22 -6.77 -46.01
CA THR A 444 17.22 -5.87 -46.57
C THR A 444 16.08 -6.64 -47.18
N GLY A 445 14.91 -6.06 -47.21
CA GLY A 445 13.72 -6.71 -47.80
C GLY A 445 12.44 -5.89 -47.71
N PRO A 446 11.35 -6.43 -48.26
CA PRO A 446 10.06 -5.76 -48.24
C PRO A 446 9.50 -5.70 -46.82
N HIS A 447 8.78 -4.64 -46.50
CA HIS A 447 8.12 -4.41 -45.23
C HIS A 447 6.73 -3.82 -45.42
N GLN A 448 5.94 -3.77 -44.34
CA GLN A 448 4.57 -3.26 -44.36
C GLN A 448 4.47 -2.09 -43.36
N PRO A 449 4.64 -0.83 -43.82
CA PRO A 449 4.50 0.33 -42.97
C PRO A 449 3.05 0.61 -42.61
N THR A 450 2.81 1.14 -41.41
CA THR A 450 1.51 1.53 -40.89
C THR A 450 1.63 2.78 -40.04
N LEU A 451 0.82 3.78 -40.37
CA LEU A 451 0.64 4.96 -39.52
C LEU A 451 -0.64 4.80 -38.73
N THR A 452 -0.53 4.71 -37.41
CA THR A 452 -1.67 4.45 -36.53
C THR A 452 -1.97 5.70 -35.70
N GLU A 453 -3.21 6.20 -35.83
CA GLU A 453 -3.73 7.23 -34.93
C GLU A 453 -4.04 6.65 -33.56
N LYS A 454 -3.57 7.31 -32.50
CA LYS A 454 -3.83 6.98 -31.10
C LYS A 454 -4.22 8.24 -30.35
N TYR A 455 -4.83 8.07 -29.20
CA TYR A 455 -5.18 9.18 -28.32
C TYR A 455 -4.48 9.00 -26.99
N THR A 456 -4.09 10.12 -26.37
CA THR A 456 -3.63 10.14 -24.98
C THR A 456 -4.75 9.61 -24.08
N THR A 457 -4.39 8.96 -22.98
CA THR A 457 -5.35 8.41 -22.03
C THR A 457 -5.17 9.09 -20.67
N PRO A 458 -6.25 9.30 -19.90
CA PRO A 458 -6.13 9.86 -18.56
C PRO A 458 -5.34 8.92 -17.66
N PRO A 459 -4.76 9.44 -16.57
CA PRO A 459 -4.16 8.59 -15.56
C PRO A 459 -5.23 7.66 -14.96
N LYS A 460 -4.79 6.54 -14.41
CA LYS A 460 -5.70 5.60 -13.76
C LYS A 460 -6.11 6.13 -12.38
N TYR A 461 -7.33 5.81 -11.95
CA TYR A 461 -7.75 6.02 -10.56
C TYR A 461 -6.79 5.32 -9.59
N TYR A 462 -6.67 5.85 -8.40
CA TYR A 462 -5.95 5.12 -7.36
C TYR A 462 -6.68 3.82 -7.00
N THR A 463 -5.90 2.77 -6.77
CA THR A 463 -6.30 1.60 -5.99
C THR A 463 -5.66 1.74 -4.61
N GLU A 464 -6.03 0.90 -3.63
CA GLU A 464 -5.33 0.94 -2.33
C GLU A 464 -3.84 0.68 -2.50
N ALA A 465 -3.44 -0.25 -3.38
CA ALA A 465 -2.03 -0.50 -3.69
C ALA A 465 -1.30 0.74 -4.20
N THR A 466 -1.87 1.45 -5.17
CA THR A 466 -1.23 2.63 -5.75
C THR A 466 -1.30 3.85 -4.84
N LEU A 467 -2.34 3.96 -3.99
CA LEU A 467 -2.43 4.99 -2.97
C LEU A 467 -1.39 4.78 -1.85
N LEU A 468 -1.21 3.54 -1.36
CA LEU A 468 -0.17 3.21 -0.39
C LEU A 468 1.22 3.56 -0.92
N ARG A 469 1.49 3.26 -2.20
CA ARG A 469 2.75 3.68 -2.86
C ARG A 469 2.87 5.18 -2.99
N ALA A 470 1.79 5.90 -3.30
CA ALA A 470 1.78 7.36 -3.35
C ALA A 470 2.06 7.96 -1.96
N MET A 471 1.47 7.41 -0.89
CA MET A 471 1.76 7.83 0.49
C MET A 471 3.22 7.56 0.86
N GLU A 472 3.76 6.40 0.52
CA GLU A 472 5.15 6.01 0.78
C GLU A 472 6.15 6.89 0.03
N THR A 473 5.85 7.24 -1.21
CA THR A 473 6.72 8.07 -2.06
C THR A 473 6.24 9.51 -2.16
N ALA A 474 5.58 10.02 -1.13
CA ALA A 474 4.96 11.35 -1.12
C ALA A 474 5.95 12.50 -1.37
N GLY A 475 7.22 12.32 -1.10
CA GLY A 475 8.25 13.29 -1.48
C GLY A 475 8.27 13.66 -2.97
N LYS A 476 7.74 12.80 -3.86
CA LYS A 476 7.61 13.11 -5.29
C LYS A 476 6.62 14.22 -5.61
N PHE A 477 5.73 14.54 -4.68
CA PHE A 477 4.72 15.60 -4.81
C PHE A 477 5.19 16.90 -4.15
N VAL A 478 6.45 17.01 -3.73
CA VAL A 478 7.01 18.16 -3.03
C VAL A 478 8.18 18.70 -3.85
N ASP A 479 8.14 19.99 -4.15
CA ASP A 479 9.16 20.64 -4.99
C ASP A 479 10.45 20.95 -4.22
N ASN A 480 10.37 21.20 -2.93
CA ASN A 480 11.52 21.49 -2.06
C ASN A 480 12.36 20.24 -1.79
N ASP A 481 13.65 20.28 -2.14
CA ASP A 481 14.57 19.15 -2.02
C ASP A 481 14.82 18.71 -0.58
N GLU A 482 14.84 19.62 0.40
CA GLU A 482 15.02 19.28 1.82
C GLU A 482 13.79 18.56 2.36
N LEU A 483 12.58 19.05 2.04
CA LEU A 483 11.33 18.40 2.44
C LEU A 483 11.14 17.08 1.72
N ARG A 484 11.56 16.99 0.45
CA ARG A 484 11.60 15.72 -0.30
C ARG A 484 12.52 14.70 0.37
N ALA A 485 13.69 15.13 0.83
CA ALA A 485 14.62 14.28 1.58
C ALA A 485 14.04 13.84 2.94
N ALA A 486 13.34 14.74 3.64
CA ALA A 486 12.67 14.41 4.91
C ALA A 486 11.55 13.37 4.73
N LEU A 487 10.82 13.42 3.61
CA LEU A 487 9.76 12.46 3.26
C LEU A 487 10.28 11.15 2.63
N LYS A 488 11.55 11.07 2.27
CA LYS A 488 12.11 9.91 1.55
C LYS A 488 12.05 8.63 2.37
N GLU A 489 12.20 8.72 3.68
CA GLU A 489 12.24 7.55 4.56
C GLU A 489 10.84 7.02 4.89
N ASN A 490 9.90 7.91 5.21
CA ASN A 490 8.59 7.52 5.74
C ASN A 490 7.40 7.92 4.87
N GLY A 491 7.58 8.80 3.89
CA GLY A 491 6.45 9.37 3.14
C GLY A 491 5.49 10.14 4.03
N ILE A 492 4.19 10.05 3.75
CA ILE A 492 3.13 10.54 4.64
C ILE A 492 2.48 9.35 5.38
N GLY A 493 2.42 9.46 6.69
CA GLY A 493 1.95 8.41 7.58
C GLY A 493 2.92 7.24 7.71
N ARG A 494 3.06 6.72 8.92
CA ARG A 494 3.85 5.50 9.16
C ARG A 494 3.15 4.28 8.54
N PRO A 495 3.87 3.24 8.12
CA PRO A 495 3.28 2.03 7.54
C PRO A 495 2.14 1.47 8.40
N SER A 496 2.30 1.44 9.72
CA SER A 496 1.30 0.95 10.66
C SER A 496 0.00 1.76 10.71
N SER A 497 0.03 3.05 10.34
CA SER A 497 -1.14 3.94 10.41
C SER A 497 -1.87 4.13 9.07
N ARG A 498 -1.22 3.87 7.94
CA ARG A 498 -1.79 4.12 6.59
C ARG A 498 -3.11 3.41 6.36
N ALA A 499 -3.21 2.13 6.75
CA ALA A 499 -4.46 1.37 6.65
C ALA A 499 -5.61 2.04 7.39
N GLY A 500 -5.40 2.42 8.66
CA GLY A 500 -6.41 3.13 9.47
C GLY A 500 -6.81 4.49 8.91
N ILE A 501 -5.87 5.20 8.28
CA ILE A 501 -6.15 6.48 7.60
C ILE A 501 -7.09 6.24 6.41
N ILE A 502 -6.78 5.27 5.55
CA ILE A 502 -7.62 4.92 4.39
C ILE A 502 -9.02 4.48 4.86
N GLU A 503 -9.11 3.64 5.88
CA GLU A 503 -10.41 3.23 6.44
C GLU A 503 -11.18 4.42 7.05
N THR A 504 -10.49 5.38 7.64
CA THR A 504 -11.14 6.60 8.14
C THR A 504 -11.76 7.41 6.99
N LEU A 505 -11.11 7.52 5.84
CA LEU A 505 -11.69 8.16 4.66
C LEU A 505 -12.98 7.47 4.20
N PHE A 506 -13.04 6.13 4.24
CA PHE A 506 -14.28 5.39 3.96
C PHE A 506 -15.35 5.62 5.02
N LYS A 507 -15.00 5.51 6.31
CA LYS A 507 -15.94 5.72 7.43
C LYS A 507 -16.54 7.12 7.47
N ARG A 508 -15.82 8.12 6.98
CA ARG A 508 -16.26 9.50 6.86
C ARG A 508 -16.99 9.79 5.54
N HIS A 509 -17.16 8.78 4.68
CA HIS A 509 -17.78 8.91 3.36
C HIS A 509 -17.09 9.91 2.45
N TYR A 510 -15.78 10.15 2.63
CA TYR A 510 -14.99 11.03 1.75
C TYR A 510 -14.60 10.32 0.46
N ILE A 511 -14.45 9.00 0.52
CA ILE A 511 -14.15 8.15 -0.62
C ILE A 511 -15.08 6.94 -0.66
N ARG A 512 -15.20 6.35 -1.84
CA ARG A 512 -15.90 5.09 -2.05
C ARG A 512 -15.06 4.15 -2.93
N ARG A 513 -15.34 2.88 -2.83
CA ARG A 513 -14.70 1.87 -3.67
C ARG A 513 -15.61 1.51 -4.84
N GLU A 514 -15.07 1.57 -6.05
CA GLU A 514 -15.72 1.03 -7.24
C GLU A 514 -14.81 -0.04 -7.86
N ARG A 515 -15.13 -1.32 -7.62
CA ARG A 515 -14.25 -2.47 -7.88
C ARG A 515 -12.93 -2.32 -7.10
N LYS A 516 -11.79 -2.13 -7.80
CA LYS A 516 -10.48 -1.87 -7.20
C LYS A 516 -10.17 -0.37 -7.07
N ASN A 517 -10.93 0.49 -7.75
CA ASN A 517 -10.66 1.93 -7.81
C ASN A 517 -11.21 2.65 -6.58
N LEU A 518 -10.47 3.65 -6.13
CA LEU A 518 -10.85 4.60 -5.10
C LEU A 518 -11.34 5.87 -5.78
N LEU A 519 -12.56 6.27 -5.49
CA LEU A 519 -13.18 7.47 -6.02
C LEU A 519 -13.54 8.40 -4.87
N ALA A 520 -13.30 9.69 -5.08
CA ALA A 520 -13.79 10.71 -4.17
C ALA A 520 -15.32 10.85 -4.27
N THR A 521 -15.95 11.07 -3.13
CA THR A 521 -17.38 11.40 -3.06
C THR A 521 -17.57 12.91 -3.18
N PRO A 522 -18.80 13.40 -3.40
CA PRO A 522 -19.08 14.85 -3.30
C PRO A 522 -18.59 15.46 -1.99
N THR A 523 -18.83 14.79 -0.84
CA THR A 523 -18.31 15.25 0.46
C THR A 523 -16.79 15.38 0.47
N GLY A 524 -16.07 14.39 -0.06
CA GLY A 524 -14.60 14.42 -0.11
C GLY A 524 -14.07 15.53 -1.02
N ILE A 525 -14.70 15.73 -2.18
CA ILE A 525 -14.32 16.78 -3.14
C ILE A 525 -14.54 18.16 -2.53
N GLU A 526 -15.75 18.42 -2.01
CA GLU A 526 -16.10 19.72 -1.45
C GLU A 526 -15.31 20.03 -0.18
N LEU A 527 -14.97 19.02 0.64
CA LEU A 527 -14.08 19.22 1.79
C LEU A 527 -12.71 19.75 1.35
N ILE A 528 -12.08 19.13 0.34
CA ILE A 528 -10.78 19.59 -0.16
C ILE A 528 -10.89 20.99 -0.81
N ASP A 529 -11.98 21.27 -1.50
CA ASP A 529 -12.22 22.58 -2.13
C ASP A 529 -12.54 23.69 -1.11
N THR A 530 -13.03 23.32 0.08
CA THR A 530 -13.35 24.25 1.16
C THR A 530 -12.12 24.59 2.02
N ILE A 531 -11.10 23.72 2.05
CA ILE A 531 -9.85 24.00 2.76
C ILE A 531 -9.04 25.03 1.96
N HIS A 532 -8.92 26.27 2.50
CA HIS A 532 -8.14 27.35 1.88
C HIS A 532 -6.64 27.23 2.17
N GLU A 533 -6.27 26.71 3.34
CA GLU A 533 -4.87 26.49 3.71
C GLU A 533 -4.25 25.35 2.90
N GLU A 534 -3.42 25.71 1.91
CA GLU A 534 -2.80 24.74 0.99
C GLU A 534 -1.90 23.73 1.70
N LEU A 535 -1.21 24.15 2.78
CA LEU A 535 -0.37 23.25 3.56
C LEU A 535 -1.15 22.09 4.18
N LEU A 536 -2.41 22.28 4.55
CA LEU A 536 -3.25 21.20 5.09
C LEU A 536 -3.59 20.13 4.04
N LYS A 537 -3.56 20.49 2.76
CA LYS A 537 -3.87 19.58 1.63
C LYS A 537 -2.62 18.98 1.01
N SER A 538 -1.45 19.54 1.30
CA SER A 538 -0.19 19.11 0.69
C SER A 538 0.58 18.14 1.57
N CYS A 539 1.49 17.40 0.96
CA CYS A 539 2.44 16.55 1.69
C CYS A 539 3.54 17.37 2.37
N GLU A 540 3.68 18.67 2.03
CA GLU A 540 4.75 19.54 2.52
C GLU A 540 4.68 19.74 4.04
N LEU A 541 3.46 19.94 4.59
CA LEU A 541 3.27 20.07 6.03
C LEU A 541 3.89 18.87 6.78
N THR A 542 3.65 17.66 6.28
CA THR A 542 4.28 16.47 6.87
C THR A 542 5.79 16.50 6.73
N GLY A 543 6.31 16.93 5.57
CA GLY A 543 7.75 17.09 5.36
C GLY A 543 8.39 18.08 6.32
N ILE A 544 7.76 19.24 6.52
CA ILE A 544 8.22 20.27 7.48
C ILE A 544 8.27 19.71 8.90
N TRP A 545 7.22 18.99 9.32
CA TRP A 545 7.18 18.40 10.65
C TRP A 545 8.24 17.30 10.82
N GLU A 546 8.35 16.37 9.88
CA GLU A 546 9.33 15.28 9.95
C GLU A 546 10.76 15.82 10.02
N LYS A 547 11.07 16.90 9.27
CA LYS A 547 12.36 17.58 9.37
C LYS A 547 12.58 18.15 10.78
N LYS A 548 11.63 18.96 11.30
CA LYS A 548 11.73 19.56 12.63
C LYS A 548 11.81 18.52 13.75
N LEU A 549 11.01 17.45 13.67
CA LEU A 549 11.03 16.37 14.65
C LEU A 549 12.36 15.61 14.66
N ARG A 550 12.96 15.40 13.49
CA ARG A 550 14.32 14.84 13.37
C ARG A 550 15.37 15.78 13.94
N ASP A 551 15.22 17.08 13.73
CA ASP A 551 16.14 18.08 14.31
C ASP A 551 16.02 18.12 15.83
N ILE A 552 14.82 17.92 16.41
CA ILE A 552 14.63 17.74 17.88
C ILE A 552 15.38 16.49 18.37
N GLU A 553 15.21 15.36 17.67
CA GLU A 553 15.89 14.11 18.00
C GLU A 553 17.42 14.25 18.00
N HIS A 554 17.96 15.05 17.08
CA HIS A 554 19.39 15.33 16.97
C HIS A 554 19.85 16.54 17.80
N LYS A 555 19.00 17.12 18.65
CA LYS A 555 19.29 18.30 19.48
C LYS A 555 19.66 19.56 18.68
N LYS A 556 19.13 19.70 17.48
CA LYS A 556 19.34 20.85 16.58
C LYS A 556 18.16 21.83 16.58
N TYR A 557 17.04 21.45 17.16
CA TYR A 557 15.83 22.27 17.24
C TYR A 557 15.12 22.00 18.57
N GLU A 558 14.55 23.05 19.17
CA GLU A 558 13.87 22.92 20.46
C GLU A 558 12.41 22.46 20.30
N ALA A 559 12.01 21.50 21.13
CA ALA A 559 10.64 20.98 21.12
C ALA A 559 9.60 22.07 21.46
N GLY A 560 9.98 23.03 22.33
CA GLY A 560 9.14 24.18 22.68
C GLY A 560 8.83 25.07 21.49
N ASP A 561 9.83 25.36 20.65
CA ASP A 561 9.68 26.19 19.47
C ASP A 561 8.79 25.51 18.41
N PHE A 562 8.91 24.19 18.28
CA PHE A 562 8.01 23.41 17.43
C PHE A 562 6.54 23.59 17.87
N ILE A 563 6.26 23.40 19.15
CA ILE A 563 4.88 23.52 19.69
C ILE A 563 4.37 24.96 19.61
N ASN A 564 5.21 25.97 19.83
CA ASN A 564 4.80 27.37 19.76
C ASN A 564 4.47 27.77 18.30
N GLY A 565 5.30 27.36 17.33
CA GLY A 565 4.98 27.58 15.93
C GLY A 565 3.67 26.91 15.47
N LEU A 566 3.33 25.75 16.05
CA LEU A 566 2.04 25.11 15.77
C LEU A 566 0.86 25.87 16.39
N LYS A 567 1.03 26.44 17.58
CA LYS A 567 0.00 27.29 18.20
C LYS A 567 -0.27 28.54 17.37
N GLU A 568 0.77 29.16 16.84
CA GLU A 568 0.65 30.30 15.92
C GLU A 568 -0.09 29.91 14.66
N GLN A 569 0.34 28.83 13.99
CA GLN A 569 -0.30 28.33 12.78
C GLN A 569 -1.81 28.03 12.99
N ILE A 570 -2.18 27.38 14.11
CA ILE A 570 -3.59 27.08 14.36
C ILE A 570 -4.41 28.33 14.66
N ASN A 571 -3.81 29.36 15.30
CA ASN A 571 -4.47 30.66 15.48
C ASN A 571 -4.75 31.31 14.12
N GLU A 572 -3.79 31.32 13.21
CA GLU A 572 -3.97 31.84 11.85
C GLU A 572 -5.10 31.08 11.12
N ILE A 573 -5.06 29.76 11.08
CA ILE A 573 -6.11 28.94 10.45
C ILE A 573 -7.49 29.24 11.04
N VAL A 574 -7.59 29.37 12.37
CA VAL A 574 -8.86 29.66 13.02
C VAL A 574 -9.39 31.05 12.61
N ASN A 575 -8.52 32.06 12.63
CA ASN A 575 -8.91 33.45 12.25
C ASN A 575 -9.33 33.52 10.77
N ASP A 576 -8.60 32.91 9.86
CA ASP A 576 -8.91 32.91 8.43
C ASP A 576 -10.25 32.24 8.13
N VAL A 577 -10.50 31.08 8.73
CA VAL A 577 -11.75 30.34 8.56
C VAL A 577 -12.93 31.08 9.21
N LEU A 578 -12.73 31.75 10.37
CA LEU A 578 -13.78 32.56 11.00
C LEU A 578 -14.14 33.78 10.15
N ALA A 579 -13.15 34.40 9.48
CA ALA A 579 -13.31 35.51 8.59
C ALA A 579 -14.02 35.16 7.25
N ASP A 580 -14.08 33.87 6.90
CA ASP A 580 -14.76 33.42 5.68
C ASP A 580 -16.29 33.65 5.78
N ASN A 581 -16.83 34.54 4.92
CA ASN A 581 -18.25 34.87 4.82
C ASN A 581 -18.93 34.20 3.61
N SER A 582 -18.34 33.17 3.01
CA SER A 582 -18.83 32.53 1.79
C SER A 582 -20.13 31.73 1.95
N ASN A 583 -20.59 31.49 3.17
CA ASN A 583 -21.74 30.62 3.49
C ASN A 583 -21.67 29.23 2.80
N ARG A 584 -20.48 28.76 2.54
CA ARG A 584 -20.25 27.40 1.97
C ARG A 584 -20.67 26.32 2.95
N HIS A 585 -21.20 25.24 2.39
CA HIS A 585 -21.47 24.03 3.14
C HIS A 585 -20.97 22.81 2.36
N VAL A 586 -20.35 21.87 3.04
CA VAL A 586 -19.88 20.63 2.45
C VAL A 586 -21.06 19.68 2.27
N ALA A 587 -21.26 19.16 1.07
CA ALA A 587 -22.30 18.20 0.75
C ALA A 587 -22.20 16.93 1.61
N ILE A 588 -23.35 16.37 1.95
CA ILE A 588 -23.44 15.11 2.71
C ILE A 588 -23.56 13.96 1.73
N THR A 589 -22.66 13.01 1.83
CA THR A 589 -22.79 11.69 1.15
C THR A 589 -23.33 10.68 2.15
N THR A 590 -24.46 10.07 1.84
CA THR A 590 -25.09 9.05 2.68
C THR A 590 -24.73 7.64 2.23
N ASP A 591 -24.98 6.64 3.08
CA ASP A 591 -24.84 5.22 2.72
C ASP A 591 -25.73 4.83 1.52
N GLU A 592 -26.86 5.48 1.33
CA GLU A 592 -27.74 5.27 0.18
C GLU A 592 -27.11 5.82 -1.10
N ASP A 593 -26.45 6.97 -1.03
CA ASP A 593 -25.72 7.54 -2.18
C ASP A 593 -24.54 6.67 -2.59
N LEU A 594 -23.84 6.09 -1.63
CA LEU A 594 -22.75 5.15 -1.89
C LEU A 594 -23.22 3.85 -2.57
N LYS A 595 -24.47 3.44 -2.34
CA LYS A 595 -25.10 2.27 -2.98
C LYS A 595 -25.62 2.54 -4.38
N LYS A 596 -25.91 3.80 -4.74
CA LYS A 596 -26.32 4.19 -6.09
C LYS A 596 -25.15 4.00 -7.05
N LYS A 597 -25.32 3.14 -8.06
CA LYS A 597 -24.35 3.04 -9.16
C LYS A 597 -24.37 4.36 -9.93
N THR A 598 -23.25 5.05 -9.99
CA THR A 598 -23.10 6.21 -10.88
C THR A 598 -23.44 5.80 -12.31
N PRO A 599 -24.33 6.54 -13.02
CA PRO A 599 -24.54 6.29 -14.43
C PRO A 599 -23.19 6.47 -15.14
N ARG A 600 -22.73 5.41 -15.82
CA ARG A 600 -21.55 5.49 -16.67
C ARG A 600 -21.78 6.63 -17.69
N LYS A 601 -21.06 7.73 -17.57
CA LYS A 601 -20.81 8.59 -18.74
C LYS A 601 -20.18 7.67 -19.79
N ARG A 602 -20.93 7.34 -20.83
CA ARG A 602 -20.38 6.67 -22.00
C ARG A 602 -19.35 7.64 -22.57
N ASN A 603 -18.07 7.39 -22.30
CA ASN A 603 -17.02 7.92 -23.15
C ASN A 603 -17.26 7.31 -24.53
N THR A 604 -17.85 8.07 -25.40
CA THR A 604 -17.91 7.78 -26.82
C THR A 604 -16.52 8.04 -27.39
N THR A 605 -15.59 7.13 -27.12
CA THR A 605 -14.44 6.96 -28.00
C THR A 605 -14.98 6.37 -29.28
N PRO A 606 -14.74 6.97 -30.46
CA PRO A 606 -15.08 6.36 -31.73
C PRO A 606 -14.34 5.01 -31.79
N LYS A 607 -15.09 3.90 -31.88
CA LYS A 607 -14.48 2.63 -32.24
C LYS A 607 -13.83 2.80 -33.62
N PRO A 608 -12.58 2.35 -33.80
CA PRO A 608 -12.01 2.30 -35.15
C PRO A 608 -12.92 1.43 -36.05
N THR A 609 -13.42 2.04 -37.08
CA THR A 609 -14.18 1.36 -38.13
C THR A 609 -13.24 0.33 -38.77
N SER A 610 -13.49 -0.95 -38.50
CA SER A 610 -12.85 -2.04 -39.23
C SER A 610 -13.31 -1.97 -40.67
N VAL A 611 -12.39 -1.69 -41.59
CA VAL A 611 -12.59 -1.80 -43.05
C VAL A 611 -12.96 -3.25 -43.38
N LYS A 612 -14.21 -3.47 -43.73
CA LYS A 612 -14.67 -4.75 -44.26
C LYS A 612 -14.03 -4.95 -45.64
N LYS A 613 -13.14 -5.94 -45.77
CA LYS A 613 -12.73 -6.47 -47.07
C LYS A 613 -13.96 -7.02 -47.79
N ALA A 614 -14.24 -6.47 -48.94
CA ALA A 614 -15.24 -6.96 -49.86
C ALA A 614 -14.86 -8.36 -50.35
N LYS A 615 -15.77 -9.32 -50.26
CA LYS A 615 -15.74 -10.59 -51.00
C LYS A 615 -16.63 -10.50 -52.22
N PRO A 616 -16.26 -11.13 -53.36
CA PRO A 616 -17.05 -11.06 -54.59
C PRO A 616 -18.32 -11.89 -54.48
N VAL A 617 -19.36 -11.37 -55.14
CA VAL A 617 -20.69 -11.96 -55.27
C VAL A 617 -20.63 -13.14 -56.22
N GLN A 618 -21.16 -14.29 -55.82
CA GLN A 618 -21.79 -15.25 -56.74
C GLN A 618 -23.06 -15.78 -56.09
N ALA A 619 -24.15 -15.63 -56.84
CA ALA A 619 -25.47 -16.10 -56.48
C ALA A 619 -25.64 -17.56 -56.90
N THR A 620 -26.32 -18.35 -56.06
CA THR A 620 -27.35 -19.32 -56.51
C THR A 620 -28.15 -19.82 -55.28
N ALA A 621 -29.41 -20.13 -55.55
CA ALA A 621 -30.48 -20.33 -54.58
C ALA A 621 -30.67 -21.77 -54.11
N LYS A 622 -31.11 -21.90 -52.84
CA LYS A 622 -32.04 -22.83 -52.15
C LYS A 622 -31.87 -24.36 -52.35
N PRO A 623 -32.35 -25.23 -51.41
CA PRO A 623 -33.33 -25.04 -50.33
C PRO A 623 -32.94 -25.65 -48.97
N GLN A 624 -33.81 -25.39 -48.00
CA GLN A 624 -33.89 -25.76 -46.60
C GLN A 624 -33.93 -27.27 -46.33
N THR A 625 -33.26 -27.69 -45.25
CA THR A 625 -33.79 -28.63 -44.24
C THR A 625 -33.05 -28.43 -42.91
N PRO A 626 -33.69 -28.63 -41.75
CA PRO A 626 -33.19 -28.23 -40.47
C PRO A 626 -32.38 -29.34 -39.81
N VAL A 627 -31.24 -28.98 -39.18
CA VAL A 627 -30.56 -29.89 -38.29
C VAL A 627 -30.64 -29.31 -36.87
N ALA A 628 -31.17 -30.10 -35.98
CA ALA A 628 -31.40 -29.87 -34.58
C ALA A 628 -30.12 -29.49 -33.86
N SER A 629 -30.15 -28.38 -33.09
CA SER A 629 -29.22 -28.09 -32.02
C SER A 629 -29.81 -28.43 -30.66
N SER A 630 -29.07 -29.20 -29.95
CA SER A 630 -29.31 -29.88 -28.70
C SER A 630 -30.02 -29.08 -27.59
N SER A 631 -30.91 -29.75 -26.97
CA SER A 631 -31.94 -29.61 -25.96
C SER A 631 -31.55 -29.20 -24.53
N GLN A 632 -30.68 -28.26 -24.26
CA GLN A 632 -30.37 -27.85 -22.90
C GLN A 632 -30.96 -26.50 -22.44
N ASP A 633 -31.35 -25.63 -23.32
CA ASP A 633 -31.96 -24.34 -22.97
C ASP A 633 -33.51 -24.36 -22.97
N GLU A 634 -34.13 -25.50 -23.18
CA GLU A 634 -35.59 -25.65 -23.17
C GLU A 634 -36.30 -25.42 -21.82
N LEU A 635 -35.57 -25.36 -20.73
CA LEU A 635 -36.13 -25.15 -19.38
C LEU A 635 -36.28 -23.68 -19.00
N VAL A 636 -35.48 -22.79 -19.58
CA VAL A 636 -35.51 -21.36 -19.25
C VAL A 636 -36.79 -20.72 -19.80
N GLY A 637 -37.46 -19.95 -18.93
CA GLY A 637 -38.72 -19.29 -19.25
C GLY A 637 -39.98 -20.12 -18.99
N LYS A 638 -39.87 -21.44 -18.73
CA LYS A 638 -41.03 -22.27 -18.32
C LYS A 638 -41.48 -21.96 -16.88
N PRO A 639 -42.75 -22.15 -16.54
CA PRO A 639 -43.25 -22.00 -15.16
C PRO A 639 -42.47 -22.86 -14.17
N CYS A 640 -42.18 -22.34 -13.00
CA CYS A 640 -41.49 -23.08 -11.96
C CYS A 640 -42.32 -24.25 -11.46
N PRO A 641 -41.84 -25.50 -11.51
CA PRO A 641 -42.63 -26.66 -11.11
C PRO A 641 -42.88 -26.74 -9.59
N LEU A 642 -42.13 -25.98 -8.80
CA LEU A 642 -42.31 -25.99 -7.34
C LEU A 642 -43.34 -24.98 -6.84
N CYS A 643 -43.35 -23.77 -7.38
CA CYS A 643 -44.26 -22.71 -6.90
C CYS A 643 -45.36 -22.31 -7.91
N GLY A 644 -45.27 -22.73 -9.18
CA GLY A 644 -46.22 -22.40 -10.22
C GLY A 644 -46.33 -20.91 -10.61
N LYS A 645 -45.74 -20.03 -9.79
CA LYS A 645 -45.88 -18.55 -9.92
C LYS A 645 -44.64 -17.84 -10.47
N GLY A 646 -43.48 -18.48 -10.46
CA GLY A 646 -42.22 -17.95 -11.02
C GLY A 646 -41.84 -18.70 -12.28
N THR A 647 -40.88 -18.19 -13.02
CA THR A 647 -40.28 -18.82 -14.22
C THR A 647 -38.90 -19.38 -13.93
N ILE A 648 -38.46 -20.39 -14.66
CA ILE A 648 -37.15 -20.98 -14.52
C ILE A 648 -36.13 -20.04 -15.17
N ILE A 649 -35.08 -19.65 -14.42
CA ILE A 649 -33.97 -18.84 -14.85
C ILE A 649 -32.68 -19.64 -14.77
N LYS A 650 -31.73 -19.37 -15.67
CA LYS A 650 -30.39 -19.98 -15.68
C LYS A 650 -29.48 -19.19 -14.74
N GLY A 651 -29.05 -19.81 -13.63
CA GLY A 651 -28.04 -19.27 -12.73
C GLY A 651 -26.62 -19.62 -13.15
N LYS A 652 -25.61 -19.35 -12.31
CA LYS A 652 -24.19 -19.66 -12.63
C LYS A 652 -23.88 -21.16 -12.53
N THR A 653 -24.60 -21.91 -11.70
CA THR A 653 -24.30 -23.32 -11.38
C THR A 653 -25.52 -24.24 -11.50
N ALA A 654 -26.73 -23.68 -11.68
CA ALA A 654 -27.96 -24.45 -11.75
C ALA A 654 -29.10 -23.59 -12.32
N TYR A 655 -30.19 -24.23 -12.78
CA TYR A 655 -31.46 -23.57 -13.03
C TYR A 655 -32.15 -23.29 -11.68
N GLY A 656 -32.74 -22.10 -11.52
CA GLY A 656 -33.48 -21.68 -10.31
C GLY A 656 -34.80 -21.02 -10.66
N CYS A 657 -35.64 -20.71 -9.65
CA CYS A 657 -36.86 -19.96 -9.84
C CYS A 657 -36.66 -18.46 -9.76
N SER A 658 -37.30 -17.66 -10.63
CA SER A 658 -37.22 -16.18 -10.59
C SER A 658 -37.70 -15.59 -9.25
N ARG A 659 -38.56 -16.33 -8.52
CA ARG A 659 -39.08 -15.94 -7.19
C ARG A 659 -38.30 -16.53 -6.02
N TRP A 660 -37.05 -16.84 -6.18
CA TRP A 660 -36.20 -17.39 -5.12
C TRP A 660 -36.07 -16.45 -3.90
N ARG A 661 -36.15 -15.15 -4.12
CA ARG A 661 -36.15 -14.13 -3.05
C ARG A 661 -37.45 -14.07 -2.27
N GLU A 662 -38.52 -14.64 -2.81
CA GLU A 662 -39.84 -14.73 -2.18
C GLU A 662 -40.07 -16.12 -1.56
N GLY A 663 -38.99 -16.90 -1.37
CA GLY A 663 -38.99 -18.17 -0.66
C GLY A 663 -39.14 -19.43 -1.53
N CYS A 664 -39.09 -19.33 -2.86
CA CYS A 664 -39.12 -20.52 -3.71
C CYS A 664 -37.74 -21.16 -3.86
N ASN A 665 -37.54 -22.34 -3.31
CA ASN A 665 -36.25 -23.06 -3.27
C ASN A 665 -36.03 -24.02 -4.48
N PHE A 666 -36.73 -23.83 -5.61
CA PHE A 666 -36.52 -24.66 -6.79
C PHE A 666 -35.08 -24.48 -7.31
N ARG A 667 -34.36 -25.60 -7.41
CA ARG A 667 -32.99 -25.65 -7.95
C ARG A 667 -32.80 -26.99 -8.69
N LYS A 668 -32.35 -26.91 -9.96
CA LYS A 668 -31.99 -28.08 -10.78
C LYS A 668 -30.55 -27.86 -11.28
N PRO A 669 -29.58 -28.71 -10.91
CA PRO A 669 -28.21 -28.62 -11.41
C PRO A 669 -28.18 -28.74 -12.92
N PHE A 670 -27.14 -28.18 -13.56
CA PHE A 670 -26.83 -28.49 -14.94
C PHE A 670 -26.40 -29.97 -14.98
N THR A 671 -27.06 -30.80 -15.76
CA THR A 671 -26.56 -32.13 -16.08
C THR A 671 -25.38 -31.98 -17.02
N GLU A 672 -24.22 -32.61 -16.68
CA GLU A 672 -23.05 -32.70 -17.53
C GLU A 672 -23.37 -33.35 -18.87
#